data_65f220a0cd39900d873ed2468171fbef
#
_entry.id   65f220a0cd39900d873ed2468171fbef
#
_cell.length_a   1.000
_cell.length_b   1.000
_cell.length_c   1.000
_cell.angle_alpha   90.00
_cell.angle_beta   90.00
_cell.angle_gamma   90.00
#
_symmetry.space_group_name_H-M   'P 1'
#
loop_
_entity.id
_entity.type
_entity.pdbx_description
1 polymer ?
#
loop_
_entity_poly.entity_id
_entity_poly.type
_entity_poly.pdbx_seq_one_letter_code
_entity_poly.pdbx_strand_id
1 'polypeptide(L)'
;MKILHTADWHLGTFRSPVKDGVNLRTEDTKRCLDELIRVANEEKPDYSLVSGDIFHVGRLWSDRCCEEIITAIHYIRELAAVSKQVVVMRGTPNHDGSGQFNVLSEMFADVPNVHVVITPQVISFDDVDIAVLPGFDRGVFRANHPGLSSDEENVVFTNELSNIVTGLKAQCSPEKKSILMAHYTVPGCNTESGQTMMLTQFEPIIPQEALLAANYNLVALGHIHRPQKIMHRDWYYSGAINAMNFNDEGQQRGFWIHNWHELGTWQSIFHETPIREFATIELNDDDVTQINMQAMDFVATEKWRGQIDGKIVRVHYSCTAENSKALNKATLERELLEDGAFMVWEILPDKIDEFANRTQLENATDPEANLIKYLEEKQVPQERIQELVLKARPIIAEAEASMTATANSGTFEPVEIAVKNYRNYEEETFNFEDITFCTINGQNGAGKSSLFMDAIIDCLYEEPREGVIKDDTGKAPWLRNDESVRSGSIMFTFRIGEKKYRVTRTRARSGKGTLNISQFVENEWKDCSKERYNDTQQEILNILGMDSFTFKSCALIMQDQYGLFLQAKPKERVEVLGTLLGLGVYQLMERIASDKAKVNGAKNRDLKQEITIHNVTIAEFGKPDEELEACKTELAEQEARLQAKINERDQKKLILSNQQEAAERRKKALAAVTTLQAKKTIAEQNRATQQALQWSFLPVML
;
A
#
# COMPACT_ATOMS: atom_id res chain seq x y z
N MET A 1 -0.51 22.06 -41.04
CA MET A 1 -0.07 22.06 -39.64
C MET A 1 -0.05 20.64 -39.15
N LYS A 2 1.09 20.22 -38.57
CA LYS A 2 1.31 18.87 -38.07
C LYS A 2 1.65 18.92 -36.57
N ILE A 3 0.97 18.10 -35.74
CA ILE A 3 1.11 18.09 -34.30
C ILE A 3 1.48 16.69 -33.83
N LEU A 4 2.56 16.58 -33.09
CA LEU A 4 2.89 15.40 -32.31
C LEU A 4 2.26 15.56 -30.91
N HIS A 5 1.50 14.55 -30.45
CA HIS A 5 0.85 14.57 -29.16
C HIS A 5 1.26 13.33 -28.35
N THR A 6 1.94 13.53 -27.24
CA THR A 6 2.40 12.53 -26.30
C THR A 6 2.07 12.96 -24.87
N ALA A 7 1.98 11.99 -23.94
CA ALA A 7 1.76 12.21 -22.50
C ALA A 7 2.27 10.99 -21.72
N ASP A 8 2.16 11.05 -20.41
CA ASP A 8 2.29 9.91 -19.50
C ASP A 8 3.58 9.11 -19.74
N TRP A 9 4.73 9.80 -19.77
CA TRP A 9 6.04 9.17 -19.96
C TRP A 9 6.46 8.36 -18.74
N HIS A 10 6.06 8.81 -17.54
CA HIS A 10 6.34 8.17 -16.26
C HIS A 10 7.81 7.75 -16.10
N LEU A 11 8.72 8.69 -16.38
CA LEU A 11 10.14 8.48 -16.13
C LEU A 11 10.37 8.16 -14.67
N GLY A 12 10.89 6.96 -14.42
CA GLY A 12 11.03 6.47 -13.05
C GLY A 12 11.70 5.10 -12.99
N THR A 13 11.84 4.59 -11.77
CA THR A 13 12.43 3.29 -11.51
C THR A 13 11.33 2.27 -11.21
N PHE A 14 11.20 1.26 -12.05
CA PHE A 14 10.26 0.16 -11.90
C PHE A 14 10.94 -1.11 -11.33
N ARG A 15 10.16 -2.03 -10.79
CA ARG A 15 10.67 -3.37 -10.46
C ARG A 15 11.19 -4.05 -11.73
N SER A 16 12.48 -4.41 -11.73
CA SER A 16 13.19 -4.90 -12.91
C SER A 16 14.46 -5.64 -12.53
N PRO A 17 14.95 -6.56 -13.35
CA PRO A 17 16.34 -6.95 -13.33
C PRO A 17 17.26 -5.74 -13.54
N VAL A 18 18.42 -5.76 -12.87
CA VAL A 18 19.45 -4.74 -12.99
C VAL A 18 20.66 -5.38 -13.66
N LYS A 19 21.15 -4.77 -14.74
CA LYS A 19 22.35 -5.21 -15.43
C LYS A 19 23.35 -4.05 -15.49
N ASP A 20 24.57 -4.27 -15.07
CA ASP A 20 25.64 -3.26 -15.04
C ASP A 20 25.23 -1.96 -14.29
N GLY A 21 24.43 -2.10 -13.26
CA GLY A 21 23.90 -0.99 -12.46
C GLY A 21 22.68 -0.28 -13.06
N VAL A 22 22.23 -0.68 -14.24
CA VAL A 22 21.10 -0.06 -14.96
C VAL A 22 19.82 -0.87 -14.76
N ASN A 23 18.73 -0.20 -14.44
CA ASN A 23 17.39 -0.77 -14.40
C ASN A 23 16.87 -1.00 -15.84
N LEU A 24 16.65 -2.24 -16.22
CA LEU A 24 16.31 -2.56 -17.60
C LEU A 24 14.93 -2.05 -18.05
N ARG A 25 13.99 -1.82 -17.13
CA ARG A 25 12.70 -1.21 -17.49
C ARG A 25 12.79 0.31 -17.69
N THR A 26 13.76 0.97 -17.06
CA THR A 26 14.06 2.37 -17.40
C THR A 26 14.58 2.47 -18.83
N GLU A 27 15.41 1.51 -19.26
CA GLU A 27 15.86 1.43 -20.67
C GLU A 27 14.71 1.10 -21.65
N ASP A 28 13.71 0.31 -21.22
CA ASP A 28 12.50 0.10 -22.03
C ASP A 28 11.76 1.42 -22.28
N THR A 29 11.64 2.29 -21.27
CA THR A 29 11.00 3.61 -21.44
C THR A 29 11.83 4.51 -22.37
N LYS A 30 13.16 4.51 -22.24
CA LYS A 30 14.04 5.25 -23.17
C LYS A 30 13.87 4.76 -24.62
N ARG A 31 13.83 3.43 -24.82
CA ARG A 31 13.59 2.86 -26.15
C ARG A 31 12.25 3.32 -26.76
N CYS A 32 11.20 3.44 -25.96
CA CYS A 32 9.92 3.99 -26.42
C CYS A 32 10.03 5.48 -26.79
N LEU A 33 10.80 6.25 -26.02
CA LEU A 33 11.07 7.66 -26.32
C LEU A 33 12.00 7.83 -27.54
N ASP A 34 12.95 6.93 -27.74
CA ASP A 34 13.78 6.90 -28.96
C ASP A 34 12.93 6.70 -30.21
N GLU A 35 11.90 5.84 -30.14
CA GLU A 35 10.95 5.66 -31.24
C GLU A 35 10.11 6.92 -31.48
N LEU A 36 9.68 7.60 -30.41
CA LEU A 36 9.00 8.90 -30.51
C LEU A 36 9.88 9.91 -31.23
N ILE A 37 11.17 10.02 -30.88
CA ILE A 37 12.11 10.93 -31.53
C ILE A 37 12.39 10.51 -32.98
N ARG A 38 12.50 9.20 -33.27
CA ARG A 38 12.65 8.71 -34.62
C ARG A 38 11.50 9.17 -35.52
N VAL A 39 10.27 8.96 -35.10
CA VAL A 39 9.08 9.40 -35.85
C VAL A 39 9.00 10.93 -35.90
N ALA A 40 9.34 11.65 -34.85
CA ALA A 40 9.39 13.11 -34.85
C ALA A 40 10.39 13.65 -35.89
N ASN A 41 11.55 12.99 -36.10
CA ASN A 41 12.53 13.32 -37.10
C ASN A 41 12.01 13.09 -38.53
N GLU A 42 11.21 12.05 -38.73
CA GLU A 42 10.59 11.76 -40.06
C GLU A 42 9.44 12.72 -40.35
N GLU A 43 8.56 12.93 -39.36
CA GLU A 43 7.33 13.69 -39.53
C GLU A 43 7.53 15.20 -39.43
N LYS A 44 8.57 15.69 -38.73
CA LYS A 44 8.91 17.09 -38.51
C LYS A 44 7.71 17.92 -38.11
N PRO A 45 7.16 17.69 -36.93
CA PRO A 45 5.95 18.36 -36.45
C PRO A 45 6.16 19.86 -36.32
N ASP A 46 5.12 20.65 -36.63
CA ASP A 46 5.14 22.07 -36.33
C ASP A 46 5.09 22.27 -34.81
N TYR A 47 4.26 21.48 -34.11
CA TYR A 47 4.07 21.54 -32.66
C TYR A 47 4.20 20.16 -32.05
N SER A 48 5.00 20.06 -30.97
CA SER A 48 5.06 18.86 -30.12
C SER A 48 4.42 19.18 -28.77
N LEU A 49 3.39 18.43 -28.41
CA LEU A 49 2.60 18.61 -27.18
C LEU A 49 2.90 17.46 -26.22
N VAL A 50 3.47 17.76 -25.06
CA VAL A 50 3.70 16.81 -23.97
C VAL A 50 2.68 17.10 -22.87
N SER A 51 1.61 16.30 -22.84
CA SER A 51 0.38 16.58 -22.06
C SER A 51 0.44 16.00 -20.63
N GLY A 52 1.57 16.16 -19.93
CA GLY A 52 1.74 15.88 -18.50
C GLY A 52 2.19 14.47 -18.14
N ASP A 53 2.38 14.25 -16.85
CA ASP A 53 2.88 13.03 -16.17
C ASP A 53 4.18 12.52 -16.81
N ILE A 54 5.17 13.42 -16.86
CA ILE A 54 6.51 13.12 -17.35
C ILE A 54 7.26 12.21 -16.38
N PHE A 55 7.08 12.41 -15.07
CA PHE A 55 7.73 11.64 -14.03
C PHE A 55 6.79 10.61 -13.42
N HIS A 56 7.36 9.51 -12.90
CA HIS A 56 6.57 8.49 -12.22
C HIS A 56 6.23 8.85 -10.78
N VAL A 57 7.11 9.61 -10.11
CA VAL A 57 6.95 10.05 -8.72
C VAL A 57 7.38 11.49 -8.56
N GLY A 58 6.53 12.32 -7.97
CA GLY A 58 6.80 13.74 -7.69
C GLY A 58 7.81 13.96 -6.56
N ARG A 59 9.09 13.56 -6.74
CA ARG A 59 10.16 13.69 -5.74
C ARG A 59 11.36 14.43 -6.31
N LEU A 60 12.01 15.26 -5.47
CA LEU A 60 13.25 15.99 -5.83
C LEU A 60 14.52 15.44 -5.18
N TRP A 61 14.40 14.60 -4.16
CA TRP A 61 15.50 14.32 -3.24
C TRP A 61 16.00 12.87 -3.32
N SER A 62 16.56 12.49 -4.46
CA SER A 62 17.38 11.28 -4.58
C SER A 62 18.23 11.36 -5.85
N ASP A 63 19.36 10.66 -5.88
CA ASP A 63 20.20 10.54 -7.08
C ASP A 63 19.41 10.03 -8.30
N ARG A 64 18.38 9.21 -8.08
CA ARG A 64 17.49 8.69 -9.12
C ARG A 64 16.62 9.79 -9.76
N CYS A 65 16.12 10.74 -8.99
CA CYS A 65 15.36 11.86 -9.53
C CYS A 65 16.19 12.75 -10.45
N CYS A 66 17.49 12.88 -10.19
CA CYS A 66 18.39 13.61 -11.08
C CYS A 66 18.50 12.93 -12.45
N GLU A 67 18.57 11.59 -12.49
CA GLU A 67 18.64 10.83 -13.73
C GLU A 67 17.35 10.96 -14.54
N GLU A 68 16.20 10.92 -13.88
CA GLU A 68 14.87 11.09 -14.49
C GLU A 68 14.74 12.50 -15.10
N ILE A 69 15.16 13.55 -14.40
CA ILE A 69 15.14 14.94 -14.88
C ILE A 69 16.09 15.11 -16.06
N ILE A 70 17.30 14.55 -16.01
CA ILE A 70 18.27 14.60 -17.10
C ILE A 70 17.70 13.91 -18.35
N THR A 71 17.04 12.78 -18.17
CA THR A 71 16.37 12.04 -19.25
C THR A 71 15.25 12.87 -19.85
N ALA A 72 14.40 13.50 -19.03
CA ALA A 72 13.34 14.39 -19.52
C ALA A 72 13.92 15.56 -20.34
N ILE A 73 14.97 16.23 -19.82
CA ILE A 73 15.64 17.33 -20.51
C ILE A 73 16.21 16.87 -21.85
N HIS A 74 16.81 15.67 -21.91
CA HIS A 74 17.35 15.12 -23.14
C HIS A 74 16.26 15.00 -24.21
N TYR A 75 15.17 14.29 -23.92
CA TYR A 75 14.10 14.05 -24.92
C TYR A 75 13.33 15.30 -25.31
N ILE A 76 13.13 16.25 -24.37
CA ILE A 76 12.52 17.54 -24.69
C ILE A 76 13.42 18.35 -25.65
N ARG A 77 14.74 18.29 -25.46
CA ARG A 77 15.71 18.93 -26.39
C ARG A 77 15.71 18.28 -27.78
N GLU A 78 15.64 16.95 -27.85
CA GLU A 78 15.51 16.24 -29.11
C GLU A 78 14.21 16.63 -29.85
N LEU A 79 13.09 16.73 -29.13
CA LEU A 79 11.84 17.24 -29.72
C LEU A 79 11.98 18.69 -30.18
N ALA A 80 12.64 19.55 -29.42
CA ALA A 80 12.87 20.96 -29.78
C ALA A 80 13.77 21.12 -31.01
N ALA A 81 14.69 20.18 -31.25
CA ALA A 81 15.54 20.18 -32.44
C ALA A 81 14.78 19.88 -33.74
N VAL A 82 13.64 19.17 -33.65
CA VAL A 82 12.91 18.71 -34.83
C VAL A 82 11.53 19.38 -35.02
N SER A 83 11.03 20.04 -33.98
CA SER A 83 9.73 20.75 -33.97
C SER A 83 9.93 22.25 -34.04
N LYS A 84 8.99 23.00 -34.62
CA LYS A 84 9.02 24.45 -34.55
C LYS A 84 8.80 24.95 -33.13
N GLN A 85 7.87 24.31 -32.41
CA GLN A 85 7.55 24.64 -31.00
C GLN A 85 7.27 23.35 -30.22
N VAL A 86 7.68 23.33 -28.96
CA VAL A 86 7.39 22.27 -28.01
C VAL A 86 6.68 22.87 -26.80
N VAL A 87 5.51 22.33 -26.47
CA VAL A 87 4.78 22.71 -25.25
C VAL A 87 4.77 21.55 -24.30
N VAL A 88 5.34 21.76 -23.12
CA VAL A 88 5.46 20.77 -22.03
C VAL A 88 4.59 21.20 -20.88
N MET A 89 3.60 20.42 -20.54
CA MET A 89 2.64 20.73 -19.48
C MET A 89 2.86 19.83 -18.26
N ARG A 90 2.72 20.41 -17.07
CA ARG A 90 2.72 19.66 -15.81
C ARG A 90 1.45 18.80 -15.71
N GLY A 91 1.61 17.51 -15.39
CA GLY A 91 0.54 16.60 -15.08
C GLY A 91 0.13 16.65 -13.61
N THR A 92 -0.22 15.49 -13.03
CA THR A 92 -0.66 15.41 -11.63
C THR A 92 0.50 15.64 -10.65
N PRO A 93 0.28 16.30 -9.51
CA PRO A 93 1.33 16.57 -8.53
C PRO A 93 1.98 15.32 -7.91
N ASN A 94 1.28 14.19 -7.92
CA ASN A 94 1.81 12.91 -7.43
C ASN A 94 2.91 12.37 -8.34
N HIS A 95 2.84 12.67 -9.62
CA HIS A 95 3.79 12.29 -10.65
C HIS A 95 4.76 13.46 -10.95
N ASP A 96 4.22 14.61 -11.27
CA ASP A 96 4.97 15.79 -11.65
C ASP A 96 5.11 16.78 -10.48
N GLY A 97 6.11 16.56 -9.63
CA GLY A 97 6.39 17.42 -8.49
C GLY A 97 6.74 18.85 -8.91
N SER A 98 6.29 19.84 -8.12
CA SER A 98 6.57 21.26 -8.38
C SER A 98 8.05 21.55 -8.55
N GLY A 99 8.90 20.90 -7.76
CA GLY A 99 10.34 21.10 -7.86
C GLY A 99 10.95 20.56 -9.14
N GLN A 100 10.49 19.40 -9.63
CA GLN A 100 10.96 18.84 -10.91
C GLN A 100 10.59 19.77 -12.06
N PHE A 101 9.36 20.29 -12.08
CA PHE A 101 8.91 21.23 -13.10
C PHE A 101 9.56 22.60 -13.00
N ASN A 102 9.91 23.09 -11.80
CA ASN A 102 10.71 24.30 -11.65
C ASN A 102 12.10 24.13 -12.28
N VAL A 103 12.75 22.94 -12.09
CA VAL A 103 14.03 22.64 -12.75
C VAL A 103 13.85 22.61 -14.27
N LEU A 104 12.81 21.96 -14.81
CA LEU A 104 12.55 21.97 -16.25
C LEU A 104 12.31 23.40 -16.77
N SER A 105 11.54 24.22 -16.06
CA SER A 105 11.27 25.61 -16.44
C SER A 105 12.56 26.43 -16.53
N GLU A 106 13.45 26.33 -15.53
CA GLU A 106 14.74 27.01 -15.54
C GLU A 106 15.68 26.51 -16.64
N MET A 107 15.69 25.19 -16.89
CA MET A 107 16.56 24.58 -17.91
C MET A 107 16.18 24.91 -19.34
N PHE A 108 14.94 25.36 -19.56
CA PHE A 108 14.42 25.73 -20.87
C PHE A 108 14.05 27.22 -20.98
N ALA A 109 14.34 28.03 -19.94
CA ALA A 109 14.01 29.47 -19.94
C ALA A 109 14.61 30.24 -21.11
N ASP A 110 15.81 29.87 -21.53
CA ASP A 110 16.55 30.46 -22.64
C ASP A 110 16.35 29.76 -23.99
N VAL A 111 15.47 28.73 -24.05
CA VAL A 111 15.20 27.97 -25.28
C VAL A 111 13.91 28.46 -25.91
N PRO A 112 13.95 29.30 -26.95
CA PRO A 112 12.81 30.08 -27.41
C PRO A 112 11.66 29.24 -28.00
N ASN A 113 11.90 28.00 -28.37
CA ASN A 113 10.90 27.10 -28.92
C ASN A 113 10.46 26.01 -27.96
N VAL A 114 10.76 26.13 -26.63
CA VAL A 114 10.27 25.23 -25.60
C VAL A 114 9.48 26.01 -24.54
N HIS A 115 8.26 25.63 -24.30
CA HIS A 115 7.34 26.29 -23.35
C HIS A 115 6.97 25.31 -22.26
N VAL A 116 7.51 25.50 -21.04
CA VAL A 116 7.15 24.68 -19.86
C VAL A 116 6.03 25.38 -19.10
N VAL A 117 4.89 24.71 -18.97
CA VAL A 117 3.65 25.30 -18.44
C VAL A 117 3.23 24.60 -17.15
N ILE A 118 3.12 25.39 -16.07
CA ILE A 118 2.75 24.92 -14.74
C ILE A 118 1.42 25.53 -14.24
N THR A 119 0.92 26.56 -14.92
CA THR A 119 -0.36 27.22 -14.59
C THR A 119 -1.22 27.36 -15.84
N PRO A 120 -2.56 27.39 -15.72
CA PRO A 120 -3.45 27.57 -16.87
C PRO A 120 -3.15 28.84 -17.65
N GLN A 121 -2.93 28.74 -18.95
CA GLN A 121 -2.67 29.88 -19.84
C GLN A 121 -2.90 29.54 -21.33
N VAL A 122 -2.94 30.54 -22.17
CA VAL A 122 -2.96 30.39 -23.62
C VAL A 122 -1.61 30.84 -24.18
N ILE A 123 -0.98 29.99 -25.00
CA ILE A 123 0.21 30.31 -25.76
C ILE A 123 -0.23 30.56 -27.20
N SER A 124 0.03 31.77 -27.70
CA SER A 124 -0.38 32.17 -29.04
C SER A 124 0.79 32.12 -30.03
N PHE A 125 0.63 31.36 -31.07
CA PHE A 125 1.54 31.28 -32.22
C PHE A 125 0.88 31.89 -33.46
N ASP A 126 1.58 31.93 -34.59
CA ASP A 126 1.06 32.60 -35.79
C ASP A 126 -0.24 32.01 -36.32
N ASP A 127 -0.40 30.69 -36.28
CA ASP A 127 -1.51 29.96 -36.92
C ASP A 127 -2.38 29.19 -35.90
N VAL A 128 -1.95 29.11 -34.62
CA VAL A 128 -2.65 28.36 -33.58
C VAL A 128 -2.51 29.00 -32.21
N ASP A 129 -3.56 28.93 -31.44
CA ASP A 129 -3.58 29.22 -30.01
C ASP A 129 -3.69 27.91 -29.23
N ILE A 130 -2.74 27.64 -28.33
CA ILE A 130 -2.72 26.46 -27.48
C ILE A 130 -3.12 26.86 -26.07
N ALA A 131 -4.33 26.48 -25.70
CA ALA A 131 -4.82 26.59 -24.32
C ALA A 131 -4.26 25.43 -23.51
N VAL A 132 -3.53 25.71 -22.44
CA VAL A 132 -2.88 24.72 -21.62
C VAL A 132 -3.50 24.71 -20.22
N LEU A 133 -4.00 23.56 -19.81
CA LEU A 133 -4.62 23.33 -18.51
C LEU A 133 -3.87 22.22 -17.76
N PRO A 134 -2.82 22.57 -17.01
CA PRO A 134 -2.02 21.62 -16.23
C PRO A 134 -2.83 20.85 -15.20
N GLY A 135 -2.31 19.68 -14.82
CA GLY A 135 -2.88 18.88 -13.76
C GLY A 135 -2.94 19.62 -12.42
N PHE A 136 -3.90 19.25 -11.64
CA PHE A 136 -4.37 19.99 -10.48
C PHE A 136 -3.66 19.65 -9.18
N ASP A 137 -3.41 20.67 -8.37
CA ASP A 137 -2.92 20.54 -7.00
C ASP A 137 -4.06 20.71 -5.99
N ARG A 138 -4.55 19.57 -5.47
CA ARG A 138 -5.65 19.54 -4.49
C ARG A 138 -5.31 20.30 -3.21
N GLY A 139 -4.03 20.36 -2.84
CA GLY A 139 -3.57 21.13 -1.69
C GLY A 139 -3.75 22.65 -1.89
N VAL A 140 -3.40 23.14 -3.06
CA VAL A 140 -3.61 24.56 -3.43
C VAL A 140 -5.10 24.90 -3.50
N PHE A 141 -5.92 24.01 -4.06
CA PHE A 141 -7.37 24.22 -4.11
C PHE A 141 -7.98 24.31 -2.70
N ARG A 142 -7.66 23.37 -1.81
CA ARG A 142 -8.14 23.37 -0.42
C ARG A 142 -7.71 24.61 0.35
N ALA A 143 -6.51 25.10 0.09
CA ALA A 143 -6.03 26.35 0.70
C ALA A 143 -6.87 27.56 0.27
N ASN A 144 -7.36 27.57 -0.97
CA ASN A 144 -8.21 28.64 -1.50
C ASN A 144 -9.70 28.44 -1.14
N HIS A 145 -10.13 27.22 -0.82
CA HIS A 145 -11.52 26.87 -0.48
C HIS A 145 -11.61 26.15 0.88
N PRO A 146 -11.27 26.82 1.99
CA PRO A 146 -11.27 26.18 3.30
C PRO A 146 -12.71 25.82 3.72
N GLY A 147 -12.89 24.58 4.21
CA GLY A 147 -14.13 24.13 4.85
C GLY A 147 -15.09 23.35 3.95
N LEU A 148 -14.72 23.05 2.71
CA LEU A 148 -15.49 22.14 1.87
C LEU A 148 -15.31 20.69 2.31
N SER A 149 -16.38 19.91 2.27
CA SER A 149 -16.30 18.44 2.33
C SER A 149 -15.72 17.87 1.03
N SER A 150 -15.25 16.62 1.03
CA SER A 150 -14.70 15.99 -0.19
C SER A 150 -15.67 15.95 -1.36
N ASP A 151 -16.96 15.77 -1.10
CA ASP A 151 -17.98 15.75 -2.14
C ASP A 151 -18.24 17.15 -2.70
N GLU A 152 -18.29 18.17 -1.83
CA GLU A 152 -18.40 19.57 -2.23
C GLU A 152 -17.15 20.04 -2.99
N GLU A 153 -15.95 19.62 -2.57
CA GLU A 153 -14.71 19.89 -3.29
C GLU A 153 -14.82 19.45 -4.76
N ASN A 154 -15.25 18.22 -5.01
CA ASN A 154 -15.34 17.69 -6.37
C ASN A 154 -16.35 18.48 -7.23
N VAL A 155 -17.48 18.88 -6.67
CA VAL A 155 -18.51 19.67 -7.38
C VAL A 155 -17.98 21.07 -7.69
N VAL A 156 -17.44 21.77 -6.70
CA VAL A 156 -16.91 23.14 -6.88
C VAL A 156 -15.78 23.11 -7.89
N PHE A 157 -14.89 22.14 -7.78
CA PHE A 157 -13.75 22.01 -8.66
C PHE A 157 -14.13 21.67 -10.11
N THR A 158 -15.07 20.76 -10.31
CA THR A 158 -15.61 20.45 -11.66
C THR A 158 -16.22 21.70 -12.32
N ASN A 159 -16.90 22.54 -11.53
CA ASN A 159 -17.44 23.80 -12.02
C ASN A 159 -16.33 24.80 -12.36
N GLU A 160 -15.27 24.89 -11.53
CA GLU A 160 -14.11 25.74 -11.83
C GLU A 160 -13.38 25.29 -13.08
N LEU A 161 -13.17 23.97 -13.28
CA LEU A 161 -12.59 23.44 -14.51
C LEU A 161 -13.41 23.83 -15.73
N SER A 162 -14.74 23.75 -15.67
CA SER A 162 -15.63 24.18 -16.74
C SER A 162 -15.43 25.66 -17.08
N ASN A 163 -15.32 26.51 -16.06
CA ASN A 163 -15.08 27.94 -16.23
C ASN A 163 -13.67 28.22 -16.79
N ILE A 164 -12.65 27.49 -16.34
CA ILE A 164 -11.28 27.63 -16.85
C ILE A 164 -11.22 27.22 -18.32
N VAL A 165 -11.79 26.07 -18.69
CA VAL A 165 -11.82 25.57 -20.09
C VAL A 165 -12.48 26.60 -21.03
N THR A 166 -13.61 27.14 -20.63
CA THR A 166 -14.33 28.17 -21.43
C THR A 166 -13.60 29.53 -21.42
N GLY A 167 -13.02 29.90 -20.27
CA GLY A 167 -12.23 31.13 -20.12
C GLY A 167 -10.93 31.11 -20.94
N LEU A 168 -10.24 29.99 -21.01
CA LEU A 168 -9.08 29.81 -21.89
C LEU A 168 -9.49 29.90 -23.35
N LYS A 169 -10.62 29.28 -23.72
CA LYS A 169 -11.12 29.38 -25.10
C LYS A 169 -11.45 30.83 -25.48
N ALA A 170 -12.02 31.60 -24.58
CA ALA A 170 -12.34 33.01 -24.83
C ALA A 170 -11.09 33.90 -25.07
N GLN A 171 -9.92 33.45 -24.64
CA GLN A 171 -8.65 34.13 -24.89
C GLN A 171 -8.03 33.72 -26.25
N CYS A 172 -8.51 32.66 -26.89
CA CYS A 172 -8.05 32.26 -28.20
C CYS A 172 -8.66 33.17 -29.30
N SER A 173 -7.83 33.50 -30.30
CA SER A 173 -8.30 34.26 -31.45
C SER A 173 -9.29 33.44 -32.31
N PRO A 174 -10.42 34.05 -32.72
CA PRO A 174 -11.37 33.38 -33.63
C PRO A 174 -10.78 33.03 -34.99
N GLU A 175 -9.73 33.70 -35.40
CA GLU A 175 -9.06 33.53 -36.71
C GLU A 175 -8.03 32.40 -36.71
N LYS A 176 -7.60 31.98 -35.54
CA LYS A 176 -6.60 30.91 -35.38
C LYS A 176 -7.27 29.60 -35.00
N LYS A 177 -6.55 28.51 -35.24
CA LYS A 177 -6.90 27.20 -34.65
C LYS A 177 -6.74 27.29 -33.15
N SER A 178 -7.63 26.65 -32.41
CA SER A 178 -7.53 26.53 -30.97
C SER A 178 -7.36 25.06 -30.55
N ILE A 179 -6.35 24.79 -29.75
CA ILE A 179 -6.04 23.46 -29.22
C ILE A 179 -6.13 23.55 -27.69
N LEU A 180 -6.76 22.59 -27.06
CA LEU A 180 -6.70 22.42 -25.61
C LEU A 180 -5.72 21.28 -25.28
N MET A 181 -4.71 21.58 -24.48
CA MET A 181 -3.93 20.58 -23.76
C MET A 181 -4.45 20.48 -22.33
N ALA A 182 -4.78 19.28 -21.85
CA ALA A 182 -5.25 19.10 -20.49
C ALA A 182 -4.84 17.72 -19.91
N HIS A 183 -4.76 17.64 -18.59
CA HIS A 183 -4.38 16.40 -17.90
C HIS A 183 -5.46 16.03 -16.88
N TYR A 184 -6.58 15.52 -17.37
CA TYR A 184 -7.79 15.21 -16.59
C TYR A 184 -8.62 14.11 -17.22
N THR A 185 -9.46 13.49 -16.39
CA THR A 185 -10.50 12.57 -16.87
C THR A 185 -11.63 13.34 -17.55
N VAL A 186 -12.04 12.88 -18.73
CA VAL A 186 -13.25 13.34 -19.44
C VAL A 186 -14.24 12.16 -19.45
N PRO A 187 -15.50 12.34 -19.01
CA PRO A 187 -16.50 11.27 -19.01
C PRO A 187 -16.68 10.65 -20.39
N GLY A 188 -16.92 9.33 -20.42
CA GLY A 188 -17.05 8.56 -21.67
C GLY A 188 -15.77 8.05 -22.27
N CYS A 189 -14.62 8.28 -21.64
CA CYS A 189 -13.39 7.57 -21.97
C CYS A 189 -13.38 6.15 -21.36
N ASN A 190 -12.61 5.26 -21.97
CA ASN A 190 -12.34 3.94 -21.40
C ASN A 190 -11.16 4.04 -20.42
N THR A 191 -11.41 3.74 -19.16
CA THR A 191 -10.43 3.81 -18.05
C THR A 191 -9.85 2.45 -17.65
N GLU A 192 -10.12 1.37 -18.40
CA GLU A 192 -9.71 0.00 -18.06
C GLU A 192 -8.20 -0.27 -18.16
N SER A 193 -7.38 0.72 -18.35
CA SER A 193 -5.92 0.52 -18.44
C SER A 193 -5.14 1.32 -17.41
N GLY A 194 -4.43 0.62 -16.55
CA GLY A 194 -3.39 1.17 -15.69
C GLY A 194 -3.86 1.94 -14.47
N GLN A 195 -5.06 2.47 -14.50
CA GLN A 195 -5.66 3.22 -13.40
C GLN A 195 -6.69 2.36 -12.68
N THR A 196 -6.62 2.32 -11.37
CA THR A 196 -7.67 1.67 -10.57
C THR A 196 -8.96 2.48 -10.71
N MET A 197 -10.08 1.84 -11.05
CA MET A 197 -11.42 2.46 -11.10
C MET A 197 -11.76 3.30 -9.86
N MET A 198 -11.14 3.02 -8.72
CA MET A 198 -11.29 3.78 -7.49
C MET A 198 -10.74 5.22 -7.58
N LEU A 199 -9.67 5.46 -8.33
CA LEU A 199 -9.07 6.81 -8.43
C LEU A 199 -9.92 7.73 -9.27
N THR A 200 -10.50 7.22 -10.37
CA THR A 200 -11.32 8.01 -11.28
C THR A 200 -12.66 8.47 -10.70
N GLN A 201 -13.17 7.80 -9.66
CA GLN A 201 -14.43 8.21 -8.98
C GLN A 201 -14.25 9.40 -8.02
N PHE A 202 -13.02 9.66 -7.59
CA PHE A 202 -12.70 10.73 -6.62
C PHE A 202 -11.88 11.87 -7.20
N GLU A 203 -11.62 11.86 -8.51
CA GLU A 203 -10.85 12.89 -9.19
C GLU A 203 -11.78 13.90 -9.88
N PRO A 204 -11.31 15.17 -9.98
CA PRO A 204 -12.04 16.19 -10.73
C PRO A 204 -12.04 15.81 -12.21
N ILE A 205 -13.18 16.04 -12.85
CA ILE A 205 -13.39 15.73 -14.27
C ILE A 205 -13.59 17.03 -15.07
N ILE A 206 -13.22 17.02 -16.34
CA ILE A 206 -13.68 18.05 -17.29
C ILE A 206 -15.02 17.58 -17.88
N PRO A 207 -16.14 18.25 -17.60
CA PRO A 207 -17.44 17.87 -18.17
C PRO A 207 -17.41 17.97 -19.69
N GLN A 208 -18.04 17.00 -20.36
CA GLN A 208 -18.16 17.01 -21.82
C GLN A 208 -18.86 18.29 -22.34
N GLU A 209 -19.83 18.77 -21.61
CA GLU A 209 -20.61 19.98 -21.93
C GLU A 209 -19.71 21.21 -22.00
N ALA A 210 -18.71 21.32 -21.13
CA ALA A 210 -17.74 22.41 -21.15
C ALA A 210 -16.85 22.35 -22.38
N LEU A 211 -16.39 21.17 -22.79
CA LEU A 211 -15.61 20.98 -24.03
C LEU A 211 -16.43 21.23 -25.27
N LEU A 212 -17.71 20.81 -25.28
CA LEU A 212 -18.64 21.07 -26.40
C LEU A 212 -18.93 22.56 -26.54
N ALA A 213 -19.17 23.25 -25.43
CA ALA A 213 -19.41 24.70 -25.44
C ALA A 213 -18.16 25.48 -25.87
N ALA A 214 -16.98 25.09 -25.40
CA ALA A 214 -15.72 25.73 -25.78
C ALA A 214 -15.35 25.50 -27.26
N ASN A 215 -15.72 24.35 -27.83
CA ASN A 215 -15.54 23.99 -29.23
C ASN A 215 -14.11 24.21 -29.74
N TYR A 216 -13.13 23.59 -29.08
CA TYR A 216 -11.75 23.54 -29.56
C TYR A 216 -11.61 22.71 -30.85
N ASN A 217 -10.69 23.09 -31.71
CA ASN A 217 -10.43 22.35 -32.96
C ASN A 217 -9.76 20.97 -32.70
N LEU A 218 -8.97 20.87 -31.64
CA LEU A 218 -8.34 19.64 -31.16
C LEU A 218 -8.27 19.67 -29.63
N VAL A 219 -8.50 18.55 -28.98
CA VAL A 219 -8.27 18.38 -27.53
C VAL A 219 -7.23 17.27 -27.34
N ALA A 220 -6.07 17.62 -26.80
CA ALA A 220 -4.92 16.78 -26.57
C ALA A 220 -4.79 16.47 -25.06
N LEU A 221 -5.21 15.27 -24.68
CA LEU A 221 -5.34 14.85 -23.27
C LEU A 221 -4.22 13.90 -22.87
N GLY A 222 -3.71 14.04 -21.65
CA GLY A 222 -2.99 13.03 -20.87
C GLY A 222 -3.84 12.48 -19.72
N HIS A 223 -3.25 11.72 -18.80
CA HIS A 223 -3.85 11.13 -17.62
C HIS A 223 -4.42 9.72 -17.82
N ILE A 224 -5.14 9.45 -18.89
CA ILE A 224 -5.65 8.12 -19.20
C ILE A 224 -4.64 7.38 -20.07
N HIS A 225 -4.06 6.30 -19.55
CA HIS A 225 -2.96 5.58 -20.20
C HIS A 225 -3.36 4.81 -21.46
N ARG A 226 -4.65 4.62 -21.69
CA ARG A 226 -5.15 3.99 -22.92
C ARG A 226 -5.27 5.02 -24.03
N PRO A 227 -4.53 4.86 -25.15
CA PRO A 227 -4.67 5.73 -26.30
C PRO A 227 -6.06 5.57 -26.91
N GLN A 228 -6.77 6.67 -27.08
CA GLN A 228 -8.13 6.62 -27.60
C GLN A 228 -8.61 7.97 -28.13
N LYS A 229 -9.49 7.89 -29.13
CA LYS A 229 -10.34 9.00 -29.55
C LYS A 229 -11.68 8.88 -28.85
N ILE A 230 -12.15 9.97 -28.23
CA ILE A 230 -13.41 9.97 -27.49
C ILE A 230 -14.52 10.75 -28.20
N MET A 231 -15.78 10.36 -28.00
CA MET A 231 -17.00 11.05 -28.47
C MET A 231 -17.07 11.26 -29.99
N HIS A 232 -16.33 10.52 -30.80
CA HIS A 232 -16.21 10.75 -32.26
C HIS A 232 -15.84 12.20 -32.63
N ARG A 233 -15.24 12.94 -31.66
CA ARG A 233 -14.69 14.28 -31.81
C ARG A 233 -13.18 14.22 -31.97
N ASP A 234 -12.54 15.31 -32.33
CA ASP A 234 -11.08 15.40 -32.35
C ASP A 234 -10.53 15.64 -30.94
N TRP A 235 -10.92 14.76 -30.02
CA TRP A 235 -10.48 14.68 -28.64
C TRP A 235 -9.75 13.37 -28.42
N TYR A 236 -8.49 13.46 -28.06
CA TYR A 236 -7.60 12.30 -27.99
C TYR A 236 -6.90 12.24 -26.64
N TYR A 237 -6.91 11.05 -26.04
CA TYR A 237 -5.90 10.68 -25.05
C TYR A 237 -4.69 10.13 -25.79
N SER A 238 -3.50 10.68 -25.46
CA SER A 238 -2.24 10.14 -25.99
C SER A 238 -2.05 8.68 -25.57
N GLY A 239 -2.40 8.39 -24.35
CA GLY A 239 -2.00 7.17 -23.67
C GLY A 239 -0.56 7.26 -23.14
N ALA A 240 -0.17 6.29 -22.33
CA ALA A 240 1.19 6.19 -21.83
C ALA A 240 2.17 5.78 -22.95
N ILE A 241 3.40 6.29 -22.86
CA ILE A 241 4.44 5.98 -23.85
C ILE A 241 4.95 4.53 -23.71
N ASN A 242 4.87 3.94 -22.52
CA ASN A 242 5.32 2.59 -22.19
C ASN A 242 4.29 1.85 -21.35
N ALA A 243 4.35 0.53 -21.33
CA ALA A 243 3.54 -0.31 -20.45
C ALA A 243 4.12 -0.35 -19.03
N MET A 244 3.30 -0.17 -18.00
CA MET A 244 3.74 -0.03 -16.62
C MET A 244 3.41 -1.22 -15.74
N ASN A 245 2.25 -1.83 -15.93
CA ASN A 245 1.75 -2.93 -15.10
C ASN A 245 0.85 -3.89 -15.89
N PHE A 246 0.35 -4.95 -15.24
CA PHE A 246 -0.47 -5.99 -15.88
C PHE A 246 -1.85 -5.52 -16.38
N ASN A 247 -2.33 -4.34 -15.97
CA ASN A 247 -3.53 -3.78 -16.58
C ASN A 247 -3.28 -3.29 -18.02
N ASP A 248 -2.01 -3.20 -18.39
CA ASP A 248 -1.57 -2.82 -19.73
C ASP A 248 -1.36 -4.01 -20.67
N GLU A 249 -1.57 -5.24 -20.17
CA GLU A 249 -1.44 -6.48 -20.96
C GLU A 249 -2.36 -6.45 -22.18
N GLY A 250 -1.76 -6.74 -23.35
CA GLY A 250 -2.47 -6.75 -24.63
C GLY A 250 -2.90 -5.37 -25.15
N GLN A 251 -2.44 -4.28 -24.53
CA GLN A 251 -2.79 -2.93 -24.95
C GLN A 251 -1.64 -2.24 -25.68
N GLN A 252 -2.01 -1.48 -26.71
CA GLN A 252 -1.08 -0.64 -27.44
C GLN A 252 -0.65 0.57 -26.59
N ARG A 253 0.58 1.01 -26.75
CA ARG A 253 1.15 2.23 -26.17
C ARG A 253 1.81 3.03 -27.27
N GLY A 254 1.87 4.37 -27.11
CA GLY A 254 2.46 5.22 -28.13
C GLY A 254 2.03 6.67 -28.03
N PHE A 255 1.88 7.29 -29.19
CA PHE A 255 1.58 8.71 -29.34
C PHE A 255 0.85 8.97 -30.66
N TRP A 256 0.31 10.18 -30.81
CA TRP A 256 -0.42 10.56 -32.02
C TRP A 256 0.36 11.57 -32.86
N ILE A 257 0.20 11.48 -34.19
CA ILE A 257 0.48 12.55 -35.16
C ILE A 257 -0.85 13.03 -35.72
N HIS A 258 -1.18 14.29 -35.50
CA HIS A 258 -2.37 14.94 -36.01
C HIS A 258 -2.00 15.87 -37.17
N ASN A 259 -2.56 15.61 -38.32
CA ASN A 259 -2.35 16.41 -39.53
C ASN A 259 -3.62 17.23 -39.80
N TRP A 260 -3.49 18.55 -39.87
CA TRP A 260 -4.58 19.42 -40.34
C TRP A 260 -4.59 19.52 -41.85
N HIS A 261 -5.68 19.07 -42.47
CA HIS A 261 -5.89 19.17 -43.89
C HIS A 261 -6.57 20.48 -44.29
N GLU A 262 -6.34 20.93 -45.54
CA GLU A 262 -6.98 22.12 -46.11
C GLU A 262 -8.51 22.04 -46.17
N LEU A 263 -9.05 20.82 -46.13
CA LEU A 263 -10.49 20.55 -46.05
C LEU A 263 -11.12 20.87 -44.67
N GLY A 264 -10.31 21.30 -43.69
CA GLY A 264 -10.79 21.70 -42.38
C GLY A 264 -11.02 20.55 -41.38
N THR A 265 -10.35 19.41 -41.59
CA THR A 265 -10.44 18.21 -40.75
C THR A 265 -9.05 17.77 -40.29
N TRP A 266 -9.02 17.11 -39.09
CA TRP A 266 -7.84 16.42 -38.59
C TRP A 266 -7.79 15.00 -39.15
N GLN A 267 -6.60 14.60 -39.65
CA GLN A 267 -6.25 13.20 -39.82
C GLN A 267 -5.25 12.84 -38.73
N SER A 268 -5.63 11.91 -37.87
CA SER A 268 -4.83 11.50 -36.72
C SER A 268 -4.36 10.07 -36.90
N ILE A 269 -3.05 9.86 -36.77
CA ILE A 269 -2.39 8.56 -36.93
C ILE A 269 -1.75 8.22 -35.59
N PHE A 270 -2.05 7.04 -35.08
CA PHE A 270 -1.42 6.51 -33.89
C PHE A 270 -0.13 5.79 -34.25
N HIS A 271 0.94 6.08 -33.54
CA HIS A 271 2.24 5.42 -33.65
C HIS A 271 2.52 4.61 -32.40
N GLU A 272 2.67 3.30 -32.58
CA GLU A 272 2.97 2.39 -31.49
C GLU A 272 4.45 2.48 -31.09
N THR A 273 4.71 2.36 -29.80
CA THR A 273 6.07 2.29 -29.24
C THR A 273 6.47 0.84 -28.97
N PRO A 274 7.78 0.50 -29.02
CA PRO A 274 8.28 -0.86 -28.82
C PRO A 274 8.31 -1.21 -27.32
N ILE A 275 7.12 -1.35 -26.72
CA ILE A 275 6.98 -1.69 -25.30
C ILE A 275 7.50 -3.09 -25.00
N ARG A 276 7.87 -3.33 -23.72
CA ARG A 276 7.98 -4.69 -23.20
C ARG A 276 6.60 -5.15 -22.75
N GLU A 277 6.12 -6.21 -23.36
CA GLU A 277 4.80 -6.76 -23.08
C GLU A 277 4.72 -7.45 -21.72
N PHE A 278 3.52 -7.45 -21.17
CA PHE A 278 3.13 -8.28 -20.03
C PHE A 278 2.40 -9.51 -20.53
N ALA A 279 2.56 -10.63 -19.81
CA ALA A 279 1.86 -11.87 -20.14
C ALA A 279 1.40 -12.58 -18.85
N THR A 280 0.13 -12.97 -18.80
CA THR A 280 -0.45 -13.77 -17.75
C THR A 280 -0.58 -15.22 -18.21
N ILE A 281 0.03 -16.14 -17.44
CA ILE A 281 -0.12 -17.58 -17.66
C ILE A 281 -1.15 -18.08 -16.66
N GLU A 282 -2.18 -18.73 -17.15
CA GLU A 282 -3.22 -19.36 -16.33
C GLU A 282 -3.02 -20.87 -16.30
N LEU A 283 -2.84 -21.44 -15.10
CA LEU A 283 -2.69 -22.86 -14.86
C LEU A 283 -3.91 -23.41 -14.12
N ASN A 284 -4.47 -24.48 -14.61
CA ASN A 284 -5.52 -25.24 -13.93
C ASN A 284 -4.95 -26.34 -13.04
N ASP A 285 -5.82 -27.12 -12.36
CA ASP A 285 -5.39 -28.20 -11.45
C ASP A 285 -4.64 -29.32 -12.15
N ASP A 286 -5.02 -29.65 -13.39
CA ASP A 286 -4.32 -30.66 -14.20
C ASP A 286 -2.91 -30.20 -14.57
N ASP A 287 -2.75 -28.93 -14.96
CA ASP A 287 -1.45 -28.33 -15.27
C ASP A 287 -0.52 -28.41 -14.04
N VAL A 288 -1.03 -27.99 -12.87
CA VAL A 288 -0.26 -28.02 -11.61
C VAL A 288 0.07 -29.46 -11.20
N THR A 289 -0.85 -30.39 -11.41
CA THR A 289 -0.61 -31.84 -11.15
C THR A 289 0.52 -32.37 -12.03
N GLN A 290 0.52 -32.04 -13.32
CA GLN A 290 1.57 -32.46 -14.24
C GLN A 290 2.93 -31.84 -13.88
N ILE A 291 2.96 -30.57 -13.50
CA ILE A 291 4.18 -29.89 -13.02
C ILE A 291 4.72 -30.60 -11.78
N ASN A 292 3.85 -30.95 -10.82
CA ASN A 292 4.23 -31.68 -9.61
C ASN A 292 4.75 -33.09 -9.92
N MET A 293 4.26 -33.73 -10.98
CA MET A 293 4.71 -35.04 -11.49
C MET A 293 5.97 -34.95 -12.40
N GLN A 294 6.66 -33.82 -12.41
CA GLN A 294 7.85 -33.55 -13.22
C GLN A 294 7.62 -33.55 -14.74
N ALA A 295 6.38 -33.32 -15.18
CA ALA A 295 6.01 -33.18 -16.59
C ALA A 295 5.99 -31.69 -17.02
N MET A 296 6.91 -30.87 -16.51
CA MET A 296 7.01 -29.43 -16.74
C MET A 296 7.09 -29.08 -18.24
N ASP A 297 7.90 -29.81 -18.99
CA ASP A 297 8.09 -29.61 -20.44
C ASP A 297 6.79 -29.69 -21.24
N PHE A 298 5.91 -30.64 -20.87
CA PHE A 298 4.62 -30.77 -21.52
C PHE A 298 3.75 -29.54 -21.29
N VAL A 299 3.60 -29.12 -20.05
CA VAL A 299 2.80 -27.92 -19.67
C VAL A 299 3.42 -26.67 -20.29
N ALA A 300 4.74 -26.53 -20.29
CA ALA A 300 5.47 -25.42 -20.89
C ALA A 300 5.14 -25.28 -22.38
N THR A 301 5.13 -26.39 -23.10
CA THR A 301 4.86 -26.40 -24.54
C THR A 301 3.43 -25.94 -24.86
N GLU A 302 2.46 -26.29 -24.02
CA GLU A 302 1.06 -25.89 -24.22
C GLU A 302 0.73 -24.48 -23.74
N LYS A 303 1.37 -24.04 -22.65
CA LYS A 303 0.93 -22.86 -21.90
C LYS A 303 1.76 -21.60 -22.16
N TRP A 304 3.08 -21.72 -22.36
CA TRP A 304 3.90 -20.52 -22.41
C TRP A 304 5.11 -20.57 -23.37
N ARG A 305 5.64 -21.75 -23.73
CA ARG A 305 6.85 -21.84 -24.54
C ARG A 305 6.68 -21.15 -25.91
N GLY A 306 7.56 -20.22 -26.24
CA GLY A 306 7.49 -19.40 -27.46
C GLY A 306 6.48 -18.25 -27.41
N GLN A 307 5.76 -18.06 -26.29
CA GLN A 307 4.80 -16.96 -26.13
C GLN A 307 5.28 -15.86 -25.17
N ILE A 308 6.27 -16.18 -24.32
CA ILE A 308 6.72 -15.31 -23.23
C ILE A 308 8.10 -14.69 -23.46
N ASP A 309 8.71 -14.92 -24.62
CA ASP A 309 10.06 -14.44 -24.90
C ASP A 309 10.15 -12.92 -24.77
N GLY A 310 11.08 -12.48 -23.91
CA GLY A 310 11.30 -11.08 -23.59
C GLY A 310 10.20 -10.39 -22.78
N LYS A 311 9.12 -11.08 -22.38
CA LYS A 311 7.98 -10.50 -21.67
C LYS A 311 8.14 -10.52 -20.15
N ILE A 312 7.38 -9.65 -19.46
CA ILE A 312 7.18 -9.69 -18.01
C ILE A 312 6.02 -10.63 -17.74
N VAL A 313 6.29 -11.70 -17.00
CA VAL A 313 5.34 -12.81 -16.82
C VAL A 313 4.79 -12.83 -15.40
N ARG A 314 3.50 -13.08 -15.25
CA ARG A 314 2.88 -13.54 -14.00
C ARG A 314 2.18 -14.88 -14.23
N VAL A 315 2.12 -15.68 -13.19
CA VAL A 315 1.41 -16.95 -13.22
C VAL A 315 0.27 -16.91 -12.21
N HIS A 316 -0.93 -17.11 -12.70
CA HIS A 316 -2.12 -17.36 -11.91
C HIS A 316 -2.47 -18.85 -12.00
N TYR A 317 -2.76 -19.49 -10.87
CA TYR A 317 -3.13 -20.88 -10.88
C TYR A 317 -4.34 -21.17 -9.99
N SER A 318 -5.18 -22.08 -10.46
CA SER A 318 -6.36 -22.59 -9.73
C SER A 318 -6.20 -24.09 -9.56
N CYS A 319 -6.04 -24.56 -8.32
CA CYS A 319 -5.83 -25.98 -8.05
C CYS A 319 -6.27 -26.37 -6.64
N THR A 320 -6.21 -27.68 -6.35
CA THR A 320 -6.43 -28.20 -5.00
C THR A 320 -5.36 -27.73 -4.00
N ALA A 321 -5.69 -27.71 -2.72
CA ALA A 321 -4.76 -27.32 -1.66
C ALA A 321 -3.53 -28.25 -1.58
N GLU A 322 -3.69 -29.53 -1.95
CA GLU A 322 -2.62 -30.51 -2.01
C GLU A 322 -1.63 -30.16 -3.15
N ASN A 323 -2.13 -29.92 -4.34
CA ASN A 323 -1.35 -29.54 -5.51
C ASN A 323 -0.65 -28.20 -5.30
N SER A 324 -1.32 -27.22 -4.71
CA SER A 324 -0.73 -25.92 -4.38
C SER A 324 0.46 -26.03 -3.40
N LYS A 325 0.41 -26.98 -2.44
CA LYS A 325 1.52 -27.21 -1.51
C LYS A 325 2.71 -27.93 -2.16
N ALA A 326 2.43 -28.83 -3.09
CA ALA A 326 3.44 -29.59 -3.79
C ALA A 326 4.16 -28.73 -4.85
N LEU A 327 3.53 -27.66 -5.33
CA LEU A 327 4.06 -26.79 -6.36
C LEU A 327 5.34 -26.08 -5.91
N ASN A 328 6.45 -26.40 -6.57
CA ASN A 328 7.72 -25.72 -6.36
C ASN A 328 7.79 -24.45 -7.24
N LYS A 329 7.37 -23.31 -6.68
CA LYS A 329 7.35 -22.02 -7.37
C LYS A 329 8.73 -21.57 -7.86
N ALA A 330 9.80 -21.89 -7.12
CA ALA A 330 11.16 -21.52 -7.51
C ALA A 330 11.64 -22.31 -8.74
N THR A 331 11.23 -23.57 -8.87
CA THR A 331 11.51 -24.36 -10.07
C THR A 331 10.71 -23.83 -11.26
N LEU A 332 9.43 -23.53 -11.07
CA LEU A 332 8.59 -22.94 -12.12
C LEU A 332 9.13 -21.56 -12.58
N GLU A 333 9.54 -20.71 -11.65
CA GLU A 333 10.16 -19.41 -11.97
C GLU A 333 11.43 -19.58 -12.82
N ARG A 334 12.29 -20.54 -12.45
CA ARG A 334 13.51 -20.81 -13.22
C ARG A 334 13.19 -21.28 -14.64
N GLU A 335 12.27 -22.22 -14.81
CA GLU A 335 11.86 -22.73 -16.13
C GLU A 335 11.29 -21.60 -17.03
N LEU A 336 10.46 -20.73 -16.46
CA LEU A 336 9.94 -19.58 -17.19
C LEU A 336 11.05 -18.63 -17.66
N LEU A 337 12.08 -18.41 -16.84
CA LEU A 337 13.23 -17.59 -17.19
C LEU A 337 14.11 -18.30 -18.26
N GLU A 338 14.28 -19.62 -18.17
CA GLU A 338 14.99 -20.43 -19.17
C GLU A 338 14.24 -20.47 -20.52
N ASP A 339 12.92 -20.47 -20.50
CA ASP A 339 12.05 -20.39 -21.69
C ASP A 339 11.91 -18.96 -22.26
N GLY A 340 12.70 -18.00 -21.76
CA GLY A 340 12.85 -16.66 -22.36
C GLY A 340 12.09 -15.53 -21.68
N ALA A 341 11.38 -15.75 -20.57
CA ALA A 341 10.76 -14.65 -19.84
C ALA A 341 11.81 -13.62 -19.39
N PHE A 342 11.51 -12.34 -19.58
CA PHE A 342 12.38 -11.26 -19.09
C PHE A 342 12.48 -11.23 -17.58
N MET A 343 11.34 -11.42 -16.90
CA MET A 343 11.24 -11.61 -15.46
C MET A 343 9.89 -12.24 -15.09
N VAL A 344 9.88 -12.96 -13.99
CA VAL A 344 8.65 -13.43 -13.38
C VAL A 344 8.23 -12.44 -12.28
N TRP A 345 7.06 -11.85 -12.43
CA TRP A 345 6.55 -10.85 -11.50
C TRP A 345 6.04 -11.49 -10.22
N GLU A 346 5.19 -12.51 -10.40
CA GLU A 346 4.56 -13.24 -9.28
C GLU A 346 3.99 -14.59 -9.76
N ILE A 347 3.89 -15.53 -8.81
CA ILE A 347 3.21 -16.82 -9.00
C ILE A 347 2.20 -16.95 -7.86
N LEU A 348 0.93 -16.65 -8.16
CA LEU A 348 -0.14 -16.55 -7.17
C LEU A 348 -1.31 -17.50 -7.49
N PRO A 349 -1.96 -18.06 -6.46
CA PRO A 349 -3.20 -18.76 -6.66
C PRO A 349 -4.37 -17.78 -6.85
N ASP A 350 -5.16 -17.96 -7.89
CA ASP A 350 -6.47 -17.32 -8.04
C ASP A 350 -7.50 -18.01 -7.19
N LYS A 351 -7.54 -19.33 -7.27
CA LYS A 351 -8.46 -20.17 -6.51
C LYS A 351 -7.73 -21.41 -6.01
N ILE A 352 -7.79 -21.62 -4.74
CA ILE A 352 -7.42 -22.92 -4.15
C ILE A 352 -8.75 -23.58 -3.78
N ASP A 353 -9.08 -24.67 -4.46
CA ASP A 353 -10.22 -25.48 -4.08
C ASP A 353 -9.90 -26.19 -2.77
N GLU A 354 -10.25 -25.50 -1.70
CA GLU A 354 -10.25 -26.09 -0.38
C GLU A 354 -11.45 -27.06 -0.29
N PHE A 355 -11.25 -28.34 -0.56
CA PHE A 355 -11.93 -29.35 0.24
C PHE A 355 -11.27 -29.30 1.63
N ALA A 356 -11.42 -28.16 2.27
CA ALA A 356 -10.90 -27.98 3.60
C ALA A 356 -11.89 -28.63 4.55
N ASN A 357 -11.50 -29.70 5.14
CA ASN A 357 -11.84 -29.91 6.53
C ASN A 357 -11.26 -28.71 7.30
N ARG A 358 -12.04 -27.64 7.35
CA ARG A 358 -11.72 -26.48 8.20
C ARG A 358 -11.87 -26.98 9.61
N THR A 359 -10.76 -27.07 10.34
CA THR A 359 -10.78 -27.36 11.77
C THR A 359 -11.71 -26.34 12.43
N GLN A 360 -12.88 -26.76 12.87
CA GLN A 360 -13.76 -25.92 13.68
C GLN A 360 -13.12 -25.81 15.05
N LEU A 361 -12.45 -24.69 15.31
CA LEU A 361 -11.94 -24.37 16.62
C LEU A 361 -13.14 -24.11 17.53
N GLU A 362 -13.44 -25.05 18.41
CA GLU A 362 -14.56 -24.95 19.36
C GLU A 362 -14.25 -23.95 20.49
N ASN A 363 -12.97 -23.74 20.79
CA ASN A 363 -12.54 -22.83 21.82
C ASN A 363 -11.25 -22.11 21.38
N ALA A 364 -11.37 -20.83 20.98
CA ALA A 364 -10.23 -20.02 20.54
C ALA A 364 -9.18 -19.78 21.64
N THR A 365 -9.51 -20.07 22.89
CA THR A 365 -8.69 -19.78 24.07
C THR A 365 -7.86 -20.96 24.58
N ASP A 366 -7.90 -22.13 23.95
CA ASP A 366 -7.09 -23.30 24.30
C ASP A 366 -6.14 -23.68 23.15
N PRO A 367 -4.92 -23.14 23.12
CA PRO A 367 -3.94 -23.42 22.06
C PRO A 367 -3.50 -24.88 21.99
N GLU A 368 -3.39 -25.58 23.13
CA GLU A 368 -2.96 -26.99 23.17
C GLU A 368 -4.05 -27.90 22.60
N ALA A 369 -5.28 -27.75 23.02
CA ALA A 369 -6.43 -28.51 22.46
C ALA A 369 -6.60 -28.27 20.95
N ASN A 370 -6.47 -27.03 20.53
CA ASN A 370 -6.54 -26.66 19.10
C ASN A 370 -5.41 -27.26 18.26
N LEU A 371 -4.18 -27.34 18.83
CA LEU A 371 -3.05 -27.99 18.17
C LEU A 371 -3.29 -29.50 18.04
N ILE A 372 -3.78 -30.16 19.08
CA ILE A 372 -4.11 -31.59 19.06
C ILE A 372 -5.15 -31.89 17.98
N LYS A 373 -6.29 -31.18 18.05
CA LYS A 373 -7.38 -31.34 17.09
C LYS A 373 -6.91 -31.14 15.65
N TYR A 374 -6.10 -30.11 15.43
CA TYR A 374 -5.49 -29.82 14.15
C TYR A 374 -4.60 -30.96 13.63
N LEU A 375 -3.74 -31.54 14.49
CA LEU A 375 -2.87 -32.64 14.12
C LEU A 375 -3.65 -33.92 13.86
N GLU A 376 -4.71 -34.18 14.63
CA GLU A 376 -5.63 -35.32 14.42
C GLU A 376 -6.34 -35.23 13.07
N GLU A 377 -6.90 -34.08 12.73
CA GLU A 377 -7.55 -33.86 11.44
C GLU A 377 -6.57 -34.00 10.25
N LYS A 378 -5.27 -33.80 10.50
CA LYS A 378 -4.21 -34.04 9.52
C LYS A 378 -3.71 -35.47 9.49
N GLN A 379 -4.37 -36.36 10.22
CA GLN A 379 -4.04 -37.79 10.28
C GLN A 379 -2.58 -38.05 10.69
N VAL A 380 -2.03 -37.17 11.54
CA VAL A 380 -0.70 -37.38 12.13
C VAL A 380 -0.79 -38.54 13.13
N PRO A 381 0.16 -39.53 13.11
CA PRO A 381 0.14 -40.64 14.06
C PRO A 381 0.13 -40.15 15.52
N GLN A 382 -0.61 -40.81 16.39
CA GLN A 382 -0.82 -40.39 17.79
C GLN A 382 0.49 -40.22 18.58
N GLU A 383 1.45 -41.13 18.38
CA GLU A 383 2.78 -41.02 18.99
C GLU A 383 3.49 -39.72 18.61
N ARG A 384 3.34 -39.30 17.34
CA ARG A 384 3.92 -38.05 16.84
C ARG A 384 3.19 -36.83 17.35
N ILE A 385 1.86 -36.89 17.50
CA ILE A 385 1.07 -35.82 18.11
C ILE A 385 1.56 -35.56 19.53
N GLN A 386 1.71 -36.62 20.35
CA GLN A 386 2.21 -36.46 21.73
C GLN A 386 3.61 -35.82 21.79
N GLU A 387 4.52 -36.23 20.89
CA GLU A 387 5.86 -35.63 20.82
C GLU A 387 5.79 -34.12 20.46
N LEU A 388 4.98 -33.77 19.46
CA LEU A 388 4.83 -32.39 18.99
C LEU A 388 4.20 -31.49 20.04
N VAL A 389 3.15 -31.97 20.72
CA VAL A 389 2.48 -31.26 21.80
C VAL A 389 3.45 -31.03 22.98
N LEU A 390 4.22 -32.05 23.37
CA LEU A 390 5.22 -31.91 24.43
C LEU A 390 6.25 -30.81 24.12
N LYS A 391 6.65 -30.67 22.84
CA LYS A 391 7.58 -29.62 22.38
C LYS A 391 6.92 -28.26 22.25
N ALA A 392 5.61 -28.21 21.97
CA ALA A 392 4.85 -26.97 21.86
C ALA A 392 4.53 -26.37 23.23
N ARG A 393 4.33 -27.18 24.27
CA ARG A 393 3.99 -26.72 25.65
C ARG A 393 4.86 -25.59 26.18
N PRO A 394 6.20 -25.63 26.09
CA PRO A 394 7.04 -24.53 26.57
C PRO A 394 6.81 -23.23 25.78
N ILE A 395 6.47 -23.35 24.50
CA ILE A 395 6.19 -22.19 23.63
C ILE A 395 4.82 -21.62 23.97
N ILE A 396 3.82 -22.48 24.20
CA ILE A 396 2.47 -22.09 24.63
C ILE A 396 2.56 -21.38 25.99
N ALA A 397 3.23 -22.00 26.98
CA ALA A 397 3.37 -21.43 28.32
C ALA A 397 4.12 -20.08 28.32
N GLU A 398 5.17 -19.94 27.51
CA GLU A 398 5.90 -18.68 27.34
C GLU A 398 5.01 -17.59 26.70
N ALA A 399 4.20 -17.96 25.70
CA ALA A 399 3.27 -17.07 25.04
C ALA A 399 2.12 -16.65 26.00
N GLU A 400 1.52 -17.59 26.71
CA GLU A 400 0.46 -17.33 27.68
C GLU A 400 0.93 -16.49 28.86
N ALA A 401 2.13 -16.77 29.39
CA ALA A 401 2.72 -15.98 30.47
C ALA A 401 2.96 -14.52 30.04
N SER A 402 3.33 -14.32 28.79
CA SER A 402 3.48 -12.97 28.20
C SER A 402 2.15 -12.27 27.97
N MET A 403 1.06 -13.03 27.78
CA MET A 403 -0.30 -12.48 27.58
C MET A 403 -1.10 -12.34 28.86
N THR A 404 -0.85 -13.13 29.92
CA THR A 404 -1.57 -13.02 31.20
C THR A 404 -1.35 -11.68 31.88
N ALA A 405 -0.32 -10.95 31.50
CA ALA A 405 -0.16 -9.54 31.87
C ALA A 405 -1.14 -8.59 31.15
N THR A 406 -1.83 -9.05 30.08
CA THR A 406 -2.60 -8.20 29.15
C THR A 406 -4.10 -8.47 29.09
N ALA A 407 -4.61 -9.54 29.69
CA ALA A 407 -6.03 -9.91 29.51
C ALA A 407 -6.95 -9.29 30.60
N ASN A 408 -7.28 -8.03 30.43
CA ASN A 408 -8.52 -7.51 30.98
C ASN A 408 -9.67 -7.79 30.00
N SER A 409 -10.37 -8.91 30.20
CA SER A 409 -11.58 -9.21 29.43
C SER A 409 -12.74 -8.38 29.99
N GLY A 410 -13.21 -7.40 29.20
CA GLY A 410 -14.36 -6.59 29.60
C GLY A 410 -14.67 -5.51 28.59
N THR A 411 -15.89 -4.97 28.63
CA THR A 411 -16.30 -3.84 27.80
C THR A 411 -15.52 -2.60 28.21
N PHE A 412 -14.98 -1.86 27.24
CA PHE A 412 -14.37 -0.56 27.46
C PHE A 412 -15.46 0.51 27.55
N GLU A 413 -15.46 1.30 28.65
CA GLU A 413 -16.41 2.39 28.87
C GLU A 413 -15.67 3.66 29.28
N PRO A 414 -15.81 4.78 28.52
CA PRO A 414 -15.33 6.07 29.00
C PRO A 414 -16.14 6.53 30.22
N VAL A 415 -15.46 7.11 31.19
CA VAL A 415 -16.10 7.61 32.40
C VAL A 415 -15.98 9.12 32.54
N GLU A 416 -14.78 9.67 32.38
CA GLU A 416 -14.54 11.10 32.54
C GLU A 416 -13.32 11.51 31.72
N ILE A 417 -13.40 12.67 31.07
CA ILE A 417 -12.25 13.36 30.48
C ILE A 417 -12.11 14.73 31.11
N ALA A 418 -10.93 15.06 31.62
CA ALA A 418 -10.61 16.38 32.13
C ALA A 418 -9.32 16.89 31.50
N VAL A 419 -9.31 18.14 31.09
CA VAL A 419 -8.17 18.79 30.47
C VAL A 419 -7.88 20.12 31.15
N LYS A 420 -6.59 20.45 31.22
CA LYS A 420 -6.13 21.75 31.72
C LYS A 420 -5.03 22.28 30.80
N ASN A 421 -5.20 23.53 30.35
CA ASN A 421 -4.30 24.17 29.38
C ASN A 421 -4.03 23.32 28.14
N TYR A 422 -5.08 22.71 27.62
CA TYR A 422 -5.01 21.82 26.47
C TYR A 422 -5.64 22.48 25.27
N ARG A 423 -4.90 22.73 24.21
CA ARG A 423 -5.33 23.37 22.95
C ARG A 423 -6.16 24.64 23.20
N ASN A 424 -7.48 24.61 22.96
CA ASN A 424 -8.38 25.75 23.16
C ASN A 424 -8.92 25.84 24.59
N TYR A 425 -8.72 24.82 25.40
CA TYR A 425 -9.29 24.72 26.75
C TYR A 425 -8.33 25.24 27.83
N GLU A 426 -8.83 26.07 28.70
CA GLU A 426 -8.13 26.46 29.91
C GLU A 426 -8.27 25.38 30.99
N GLU A 427 -9.51 25.05 31.33
CA GLU A 427 -9.86 23.93 32.21
C GLU A 427 -11.27 23.46 31.85
N GLU A 428 -11.43 22.17 31.56
CA GLU A 428 -12.71 21.58 31.17
C GLU A 428 -12.78 20.13 31.64
N THR A 429 -13.97 19.71 32.09
CA THR A 429 -14.24 18.34 32.48
C THR A 429 -15.58 17.88 31.94
N PHE A 430 -15.59 16.69 31.34
CA PHE A 430 -16.79 16.06 30.83
C PHE A 430 -16.95 14.65 31.42
N ASN A 431 -18.12 14.35 31.96
CA ASN A 431 -18.48 13.07 32.52
C ASN A 431 -19.36 12.30 31.55
N PHE A 432 -18.96 11.03 31.25
CA PHE A 432 -19.68 10.12 30.35
C PHE A 432 -20.59 9.15 31.11
N GLU A 433 -20.53 9.10 32.46
CA GLU A 433 -21.37 8.17 33.23
C GLU A 433 -22.85 8.42 32.94
N ASP A 434 -23.63 7.35 32.78
CA ASP A 434 -25.06 7.36 32.45
C ASP A 434 -25.41 7.91 31.04
N ILE A 435 -24.44 8.19 30.21
CA ILE A 435 -24.66 8.63 28.79
C ILE A 435 -24.56 7.43 27.85
N THR A 436 -25.69 7.00 27.35
CA THR A 436 -25.74 5.95 26.28
C THR A 436 -25.63 6.52 24.88
N PHE A 437 -26.09 7.73 24.67
CA PHE A 437 -26.02 8.43 23.39
C PHE A 437 -26.04 9.95 23.63
N CYS A 438 -25.15 10.68 22.96
CA CYS A 438 -25.16 12.13 22.96
C CYS A 438 -24.73 12.71 21.62
N THR A 439 -25.20 13.93 21.35
CA THR A 439 -24.74 14.75 20.23
C THR A 439 -23.97 15.95 20.76
N ILE A 440 -22.81 16.24 20.16
CA ILE A 440 -21.97 17.36 20.54
C ILE A 440 -22.05 18.42 19.46
N ASN A 441 -22.77 19.51 19.75
CA ASN A 441 -22.99 20.62 18.84
C ASN A 441 -22.15 21.84 19.24
N GLY A 442 -21.79 22.65 18.25
CA GLY A 442 -21.05 23.89 18.45
C GLY A 442 -20.40 24.38 17.15
N GLN A 443 -19.93 25.61 17.15
CA GLN A 443 -19.29 26.24 16.00
C GLN A 443 -18.01 25.49 15.57
N ASN A 444 -17.63 25.63 14.28
CA ASN A 444 -16.36 25.12 13.80
C ASN A 444 -15.19 25.82 14.52
N GLY A 445 -14.18 25.06 14.91
CA GLY A 445 -13.07 25.58 15.73
C GLY A 445 -13.32 25.66 17.23
N ALA A 446 -14.53 25.41 17.73
CA ALA A 446 -14.86 25.46 19.17
C ALA A 446 -14.15 24.38 20.03
N GLY A 447 -13.40 23.45 19.43
CA GLY A 447 -12.63 22.46 20.16
C GLY A 447 -13.34 21.11 20.37
N LYS A 448 -14.52 20.87 19.79
CA LYS A 448 -15.26 19.60 19.96
C LYS A 448 -14.40 18.35 19.74
N SER A 449 -13.77 18.27 18.58
CA SER A 449 -12.86 17.13 18.26
C SER A 449 -11.63 17.10 19.17
N SER A 450 -11.15 18.26 19.61
CA SER A 450 -10.00 18.33 20.52
C SER A 450 -10.28 17.70 21.89
N LEU A 451 -11.47 17.91 22.46
CA LEU A 451 -11.82 17.34 23.76
C LEU A 451 -12.24 15.86 23.67
N PHE A 452 -13.13 15.55 22.72
CA PHE A 452 -13.79 14.24 22.68
C PHE A 452 -13.05 13.18 21.85
N MET A 453 -12.05 13.58 21.06
CA MET A 453 -11.24 12.66 20.24
C MET A 453 -9.75 12.82 20.55
N ASP A 454 -9.17 13.98 20.26
CA ASP A 454 -7.73 14.17 20.35
C ASP A 454 -7.20 14.01 21.77
N ALA A 455 -7.90 14.55 22.78
CA ALA A 455 -7.47 14.45 24.19
C ALA A 455 -7.42 12.99 24.67
N ILE A 456 -8.35 12.14 24.24
CA ILE A 456 -8.37 10.71 24.59
C ILE A 456 -7.14 10.01 23.98
N ILE A 457 -6.88 10.23 22.71
CA ILE A 457 -5.73 9.62 22.00
C ILE A 457 -4.40 10.16 22.55
N ASP A 458 -4.32 11.48 22.75
CA ASP A 458 -3.11 12.10 23.34
C ASP A 458 -2.87 11.57 24.76
N CYS A 459 -3.92 11.36 25.55
CA CYS A 459 -3.82 10.82 26.92
C CYS A 459 -3.34 9.36 26.93
N LEU A 460 -3.94 8.50 26.11
CA LEU A 460 -3.68 7.06 26.13
C LEU A 460 -2.41 6.67 25.36
N TYR A 461 -2.16 7.29 24.18
CA TYR A 461 -1.13 6.85 23.26
C TYR A 461 -0.05 7.90 22.94
N GLU A 462 -0.26 9.17 23.29
CA GLU A 462 0.63 10.29 22.94
C GLU A 462 0.84 10.44 21.41
N GLU A 463 -0.18 10.11 20.62
CA GLU A 463 -0.16 10.20 19.17
C GLU A 463 -0.96 11.41 18.71
N PRO A 464 -0.34 12.34 17.96
CA PRO A 464 -1.07 13.46 17.36
C PRO A 464 -1.97 13.00 16.23
N ARG A 465 -3.00 13.78 15.93
CA ARG A 465 -3.76 13.64 14.69
C ARG A 465 -2.83 13.78 13.47
N GLU A 466 -3.07 13.03 12.40
CA GLU A 466 -2.36 13.24 11.14
C GLU A 466 -2.50 14.69 10.64
N GLY A 467 -1.43 15.22 10.09
CA GLY A 467 -1.35 16.61 9.61
C GLY A 467 -1.05 17.67 10.67
N VAL A 468 -0.95 17.31 11.95
CA VAL A 468 -0.48 18.24 12.98
C VAL A 468 1.03 18.40 12.89
N ILE A 469 1.50 19.63 12.71
CA ILE A 469 2.94 19.96 12.67
C ILE A 469 3.54 19.62 14.04
N LYS A 470 4.59 18.83 14.05
CA LYS A 470 5.35 18.51 15.27
C LYS A 470 6.19 19.71 15.68
N ASP A 471 6.30 19.94 16.99
CA ASP A 471 7.22 20.96 17.52
C ASP A 471 8.69 20.54 17.40
N ASP A 472 9.59 21.42 17.83
CA ASP A 472 11.05 21.17 17.79
C ASP A 472 11.47 19.93 18.62
N THR A 473 10.60 19.40 19.49
CA THR A 473 10.83 18.16 20.23
C THR A 473 10.35 16.92 19.49
N GLY A 474 9.79 17.08 18.28
CA GLY A 474 9.23 16.02 17.46
C GLY A 474 7.83 15.56 17.91
N LYS A 475 7.18 16.28 18.84
CA LYS A 475 5.86 15.99 19.40
C LYS A 475 4.84 17.04 18.94
N ALA A 476 3.59 16.64 18.84
CA ALA A 476 2.54 17.60 18.52
C ALA A 476 2.33 18.57 19.68
N PRO A 477 2.26 19.86 19.43
CA PRO A 477 1.92 20.85 20.44
C PRO A 477 0.45 20.69 20.82
N TRP A 478 0.18 20.25 22.06
CA TRP A 478 -1.17 20.22 22.58
C TRP A 478 -1.41 21.20 23.74
N LEU A 479 -0.34 21.86 24.22
CA LEU A 479 -0.48 22.95 25.20
C LEU A 479 -1.21 24.14 24.58
N ARG A 480 -2.05 24.80 25.38
CA ARG A 480 -2.72 26.03 25.00
C ARG A 480 -1.71 27.07 24.50
N ASN A 481 -2.04 27.68 23.38
CA ASN A 481 -1.17 28.69 22.75
C ASN A 481 -1.29 30.04 23.47
N ASP A 482 -0.80 30.11 24.71
CA ASP A 482 -0.75 31.25 25.57
C ASP A 482 0.63 31.28 26.24
N GLU A 483 1.38 32.35 26.07
CA GLU A 483 2.75 32.46 26.58
C GLU A 483 2.88 32.34 28.10
N SER A 484 1.80 32.64 28.86
CA SER A 484 1.75 32.49 30.30
C SER A 484 1.63 31.03 30.76
N VAL A 485 1.17 30.15 29.89
CA VAL A 485 0.96 28.74 30.20
C VAL A 485 2.29 28.00 30.25
N ARG A 486 2.66 27.46 31.39
CA ARG A 486 3.90 26.71 31.62
C ARG A 486 3.73 25.21 31.50
N SER A 487 2.55 24.70 31.79
CA SER A 487 2.24 23.27 31.71
C SER A 487 0.73 23.04 31.53
N GLY A 488 0.39 21.87 31.05
CA GLY A 488 -0.97 21.39 30.89
C GLY A 488 -1.09 19.93 31.29
N SER A 489 -2.32 19.45 31.42
CA SER A 489 -2.62 18.06 31.74
C SER A 489 -3.86 17.56 31.03
N ILE A 490 -3.87 16.25 30.78
CA ILE A 490 -5.03 15.50 30.32
C ILE A 490 -5.23 14.37 31.33
N MET A 491 -6.45 14.19 31.83
CA MET A 491 -6.84 13.10 32.66
C MET A 491 -8.01 12.37 32.01
N PHE A 492 -7.86 11.07 31.79
CA PHE A 492 -8.94 10.25 31.26
C PHE A 492 -9.21 9.06 32.18
N THR A 493 -10.46 8.96 32.61
CA THR A 493 -10.96 7.89 33.42
C THR A 493 -11.83 6.97 32.59
N PHE A 494 -11.58 5.68 32.64
CA PHE A 494 -12.33 4.66 31.90
C PHE A 494 -12.50 3.39 32.73
N ARG A 495 -13.42 2.54 32.29
CA ARG A 495 -13.70 1.24 32.91
C ARG A 495 -13.42 0.14 31.88
N ILE A 496 -12.85 -0.97 32.34
CA ILE A 496 -12.75 -2.21 31.55
C ILE A 496 -13.38 -3.31 32.41
N GLY A 497 -14.57 -3.75 32.02
CA GLY A 497 -15.42 -4.61 32.89
C GLY A 497 -15.67 -3.94 34.24
N GLU A 498 -15.37 -4.64 35.33
CA GLU A 498 -15.57 -4.12 36.69
C GLU A 498 -14.47 -3.19 37.20
N LYS A 499 -13.34 -3.07 36.47
CA LYS A 499 -12.17 -2.30 36.92
C LYS A 499 -12.20 -0.90 36.34
N LYS A 500 -12.05 0.11 37.20
CA LYS A 500 -11.99 1.53 36.83
C LYS A 500 -10.56 2.03 36.93
N TYR A 501 -10.08 2.66 35.85
CA TYR A 501 -8.73 3.18 35.69
C TYR A 501 -8.74 4.68 35.39
N ARG A 502 -7.64 5.35 35.80
CA ARG A 502 -7.42 6.77 35.49
C ARG A 502 -6.00 6.97 35.00
N VAL A 503 -5.86 7.49 33.80
CA VAL A 503 -4.58 7.91 33.20
C VAL A 503 -4.48 9.42 33.31
N THR A 504 -3.36 9.92 33.80
CA THR A 504 -3.05 11.35 33.85
C THR A 504 -1.73 11.61 33.15
N ARG A 505 -1.77 12.40 32.08
CA ARG A 505 -0.60 12.82 31.35
C ARG A 505 -0.41 14.31 31.50
N THR A 506 0.80 14.72 31.86
CA THR A 506 1.16 16.14 31.95
C THR A 506 2.25 16.46 30.93
N ARG A 507 2.29 17.70 30.50
CA ARG A 507 3.36 18.21 29.65
C ARG A 507 3.71 19.64 30.07
N ALA A 508 5.00 19.91 30.21
CA ALA A 508 5.51 21.26 30.36
C ALA A 508 5.95 21.85 29.02
N ARG A 509 5.96 23.15 28.88
CA ARG A 509 6.43 23.85 27.66
C ARG A 509 7.90 23.54 27.34
N SER A 510 8.69 23.12 28.34
CA SER A 510 10.07 22.63 28.16
C SER A 510 10.16 21.22 27.51
N GLY A 511 9.04 20.61 27.14
CA GLY A 511 8.97 19.26 26.58
C GLY A 511 9.00 18.14 27.64
N LYS A 512 9.23 18.43 28.92
CA LYS A 512 9.15 17.42 30.01
C LYS A 512 7.71 17.12 30.33
N GLY A 513 7.39 15.85 30.58
CA GLY A 513 6.07 15.39 30.96
C GLY A 513 6.10 14.27 31.98
N THR A 514 4.96 14.04 32.66
CA THR A 514 4.73 12.89 33.50
C THR A 514 3.56 12.07 32.98
N LEU A 515 3.59 10.77 33.27
CA LEU A 515 2.54 9.84 32.92
C LEU A 515 2.26 8.94 34.11
N ASN A 516 1.03 8.98 34.59
CA ASN A 516 0.59 8.19 35.73
C ASN A 516 -0.67 7.40 35.39
N ILE A 517 -0.77 6.19 35.90
CA ILE A 517 -1.97 5.37 35.82
C ILE A 517 -2.35 4.89 37.21
N SER A 518 -3.63 5.01 37.58
CA SER A 518 -4.17 4.56 38.86
C SER A 518 -5.39 3.68 38.62
N GLN A 519 -5.59 2.70 39.50
CA GLN A 519 -6.78 1.85 39.55
C GLN A 519 -7.62 2.22 40.76
N PHE A 520 -8.93 2.25 40.59
CA PHE A 520 -9.87 2.46 41.69
C PHE A 520 -10.16 1.13 42.37
N VAL A 521 -9.72 0.99 43.65
CA VAL A 521 -9.84 -0.22 44.43
C VAL A 521 -10.20 0.17 45.89
N GLU A 522 -11.19 -0.50 46.46
CA GLU A 522 -11.61 -0.25 47.86
C GLU A 522 -11.96 1.22 48.12
N ASN A 523 -12.58 1.89 47.16
CA ASN A 523 -12.99 3.28 47.23
C ASN A 523 -11.85 4.32 47.19
N GLU A 524 -10.64 3.91 46.83
CA GLU A 524 -9.46 4.76 46.73
C GLU A 524 -8.72 4.55 45.40
N TRP A 525 -8.03 5.59 44.91
CA TRP A 525 -7.16 5.50 43.75
C TRP A 525 -5.79 4.98 44.20
N LYS A 526 -5.42 3.76 43.72
CA LYS A 526 -4.10 3.15 43.93
C LYS A 526 -3.25 3.37 42.69
N ASP A 527 -2.05 3.95 42.88
CA ASP A 527 -1.09 4.19 41.78
C ASP A 527 -0.54 2.87 41.30
N CYS A 528 -0.61 2.65 39.98
CA CYS A 528 -0.10 1.49 39.26
C CYS A 528 1.04 1.88 38.28
N SER A 529 1.53 3.12 38.35
CA SER A 529 2.59 3.64 37.46
C SER A 529 3.90 2.88 37.71
N LYS A 530 4.72 2.78 36.67
CA LYS A 530 6.08 2.24 36.75
C LYS A 530 7.08 3.38 36.97
N GLU A 531 8.32 3.06 37.37
CA GLU A 531 9.38 4.04 37.60
C GLU A 531 9.72 4.90 36.38
N ARG A 532 9.62 4.31 35.18
CA ARG A 532 9.95 5.00 33.93
C ARG A 532 8.69 5.30 33.15
N TYR A 533 8.73 6.44 32.44
CA TYR A 533 7.64 6.89 31.58
C TYR A 533 7.24 5.84 30.52
N ASN A 534 8.23 5.25 29.82
CA ASN A 534 7.96 4.25 28.80
C ASN A 534 7.38 2.94 29.35
N ASP A 535 7.80 2.55 30.56
CA ASP A 535 7.28 1.35 31.22
C ASP A 535 5.83 1.57 31.67
N THR A 536 5.49 2.79 32.11
CA THR A 536 4.11 3.19 32.43
C THR A 536 3.26 3.23 31.15
N GLN A 537 3.81 3.72 30.01
CA GLN A 537 3.12 3.69 28.72
C GLN A 537 2.82 2.24 28.30
N GLN A 538 3.79 1.34 28.45
CA GLN A 538 3.58 -0.07 28.14
C GLN A 538 2.52 -0.71 29.04
N GLU A 539 2.47 -0.33 30.31
CA GLU A 539 1.44 -0.79 31.24
C GLU A 539 0.03 -0.33 30.83
N ILE A 540 -0.10 0.91 30.34
CA ILE A 540 -1.37 1.40 29.77
C ILE A 540 -1.80 0.56 28.58
N LEU A 541 -0.88 0.27 27.65
CA LEU A 541 -1.16 -0.58 26.50
C LEU A 541 -1.55 -2.00 26.92
N ASN A 542 -0.88 -2.54 27.92
CA ASN A 542 -1.20 -3.84 28.49
C ASN A 542 -2.61 -3.87 29.09
N ILE A 543 -3.01 -2.83 29.82
CA ILE A 543 -4.34 -2.72 30.44
C ILE A 543 -5.43 -2.56 29.37
N LEU A 544 -5.18 -1.77 28.32
CA LEU A 544 -6.12 -1.56 27.23
C LEU A 544 -6.23 -2.80 26.32
N GLY A 545 -5.17 -3.60 26.22
CA GLY A 545 -5.10 -4.77 25.37
C GLY A 545 -5.11 -4.46 23.86
N MET A 546 -4.91 -3.20 23.47
CA MET A 546 -4.91 -2.77 22.07
C MET A 546 -4.01 -1.55 21.85
N ASP A 547 -3.40 -1.49 20.67
CA ASP A 547 -2.62 -0.34 20.23
C ASP A 547 -3.51 0.80 19.72
N SER A 548 -2.90 1.95 19.42
CA SER A 548 -3.59 3.14 18.93
C SER A 548 -4.33 2.88 17.60
N PHE A 549 -3.76 2.11 16.69
CA PHE A 549 -4.38 1.79 15.41
C PHE A 549 -5.66 0.95 15.59
N THR A 550 -5.59 -0.09 16.42
CA THR A 550 -6.74 -0.92 16.77
C THR A 550 -7.82 -0.09 17.46
N PHE A 551 -7.45 0.77 18.43
CA PHE A 551 -8.38 1.63 19.15
C PHE A 551 -9.11 2.62 18.21
N LYS A 552 -8.38 3.27 17.29
CA LYS A 552 -8.95 4.16 16.26
C LYS A 552 -9.79 3.41 15.22
N SER A 553 -9.54 2.13 15.03
CA SER A 553 -10.28 1.32 14.06
C SER A 553 -11.62 0.81 14.59
N CYS A 554 -11.79 0.66 15.92
CA CYS A 554 -12.97 0.01 16.50
C CYS A 554 -13.65 0.77 17.64
N ALA A 555 -12.93 1.61 18.40
CA ALA A 555 -13.47 2.30 19.58
C ALA A 555 -13.64 3.81 19.35
N LEU A 556 -12.80 4.47 18.58
CA LEU A 556 -12.82 5.92 18.37
C LEU A 556 -12.58 6.28 16.92
N ILE A 557 -13.62 6.61 16.17
CA ILE A 557 -13.50 7.03 14.78
C ILE A 557 -13.08 8.50 14.72
N MET A 558 -11.85 8.73 14.27
CA MET A 558 -11.30 10.08 14.11
C MET A 558 -11.90 10.79 12.90
N GLN A 559 -11.92 12.12 12.97
CA GLN A 559 -12.34 12.96 11.84
C GLN A 559 -11.40 12.69 10.65
N ASP A 560 -11.96 12.58 9.44
CA ASP A 560 -11.27 12.29 8.18
C ASP A 560 -10.56 10.91 8.11
N GLN A 561 -10.83 10.02 9.07
CA GLN A 561 -10.31 8.65 9.12
C GLN A 561 -11.43 7.59 9.07
N TYR A 562 -12.49 7.88 8.34
CA TYR A 562 -13.59 6.93 8.16
C TYR A 562 -13.11 5.68 7.41
N GLY A 563 -13.41 4.53 7.97
CA GLY A 563 -13.04 3.26 7.36
C GLY A 563 -11.55 2.94 7.44
N LEU A 564 -10.82 3.46 8.43
CA LEU A 564 -9.40 3.18 8.67
C LEU A 564 -9.09 1.68 8.57
N PHE A 565 -9.93 0.84 9.17
CA PHE A 565 -9.85 -0.62 9.06
C PHE A 565 -10.00 -1.12 7.60
N LEU A 566 -10.90 -0.53 6.82
CA LEU A 566 -11.14 -0.95 5.42
C LEU A 566 -10.00 -0.52 4.49
N GLN A 567 -9.38 0.62 4.78
CA GLN A 567 -8.25 1.17 4.03
C GLN A 567 -6.91 0.52 4.42
N ALA A 568 -6.86 -0.12 5.59
CA ALA A 568 -5.67 -0.79 6.09
C ALA A 568 -5.23 -1.94 5.17
N LYS A 569 -3.93 -2.19 5.13
CA LYS A 569 -3.38 -3.34 4.39
C LYS A 569 -3.92 -4.66 4.96
N PRO A 570 -4.00 -5.73 4.15
CA PRO A 570 -4.51 -7.02 4.61
C PRO A 570 -3.85 -7.53 5.90
N LYS A 571 -2.54 -7.32 6.06
CA LYS A 571 -1.79 -7.71 7.26
C LYS A 571 -2.27 -6.95 8.50
N GLU A 572 -2.43 -5.64 8.41
CA GLU A 572 -2.89 -4.78 9.50
C GLU A 572 -4.32 -5.13 9.92
N ARG A 573 -5.20 -5.42 8.96
CA ARG A 573 -6.55 -5.90 9.24
C ARG A 573 -6.57 -7.22 10.01
N VAL A 574 -5.68 -8.15 9.65
CA VAL A 574 -5.52 -9.43 10.38
C VAL A 574 -5.03 -9.19 11.80
N GLU A 575 -4.11 -8.25 12.01
CA GLU A 575 -3.59 -7.89 13.33
C GLU A 575 -4.70 -7.30 14.23
N VAL A 576 -5.49 -6.36 13.71
CA VAL A 576 -6.66 -5.80 14.44
C VAL A 576 -7.65 -6.90 14.84
N LEU A 577 -8.06 -7.75 13.89
CA LEU A 577 -8.98 -8.84 14.15
C LEU A 577 -8.39 -9.87 15.12
N GLY A 578 -7.11 -10.17 14.98
CA GLY A 578 -6.39 -11.05 15.90
C GLY A 578 -6.42 -10.53 17.33
N THR A 579 -6.23 -9.24 17.52
CA THR A 579 -6.31 -8.57 18.83
C THR A 579 -7.73 -8.64 19.40
N LEU A 580 -8.74 -8.27 18.60
CA LEU A 580 -10.14 -8.27 19.02
C LEU A 580 -10.68 -9.68 19.35
N LEU A 581 -10.20 -10.70 18.68
CA LEU A 581 -10.61 -12.09 18.87
C LEU A 581 -9.79 -12.84 19.93
N GLY A 582 -8.84 -12.17 20.58
CA GLY A 582 -7.94 -12.80 21.55
C GLY A 582 -6.96 -13.81 20.96
N LEU A 583 -6.73 -13.74 19.62
CA LEU A 583 -5.84 -14.66 18.91
C LEU A 583 -4.36 -14.27 19.00
N GLY A 584 -4.01 -13.25 19.73
CA GLY A 584 -2.63 -12.76 19.90
C GLY A 584 -1.67 -13.81 20.44
N VAL A 585 -2.15 -14.79 21.22
CA VAL A 585 -1.35 -15.92 21.72
C VAL A 585 -0.71 -16.71 20.56
N TYR A 586 -1.45 -16.92 19.48
CA TYR A 586 -0.94 -17.67 18.31
C TYR A 586 0.14 -16.90 17.56
N GLN A 587 0.02 -15.57 17.46
CA GLN A 587 1.06 -14.71 16.87
C GLN A 587 2.33 -14.71 17.70
N LEU A 588 2.18 -14.70 19.01
CA LEU A 588 3.31 -14.75 19.93
C LEU A 588 4.00 -16.10 19.88
N MET A 589 3.23 -17.20 19.82
CA MET A 589 3.75 -18.56 19.64
C MET A 589 4.54 -18.70 18.34
N GLU A 590 4.02 -18.16 17.23
CA GLU A 590 4.72 -18.14 15.92
C GLU A 590 6.06 -17.39 16.03
N ARG A 591 6.07 -16.22 16.64
CA ARG A 591 7.29 -15.43 16.85
C ARG A 591 8.32 -16.16 17.71
N ILE A 592 7.91 -16.70 18.87
CA ILE A 592 8.79 -17.47 19.75
C ILE A 592 9.38 -18.69 19.02
N ALA A 593 8.55 -19.42 18.27
CA ALA A 593 8.99 -20.57 17.49
C ALA A 593 10.00 -20.16 16.40
N SER A 594 9.72 -19.08 15.67
CA SER A 594 10.61 -18.54 14.63
C SER A 594 11.96 -18.10 15.20
N ASP A 595 11.97 -17.42 16.33
CA ASP A 595 13.22 -16.96 16.95
C ASP A 595 14.06 -18.12 17.47
N LYS A 596 13.45 -19.14 18.09
CA LYS A 596 14.13 -20.39 18.48
C LYS A 596 14.71 -21.12 17.26
N ALA A 597 14.00 -21.12 16.14
CA ALA A 597 14.48 -21.72 14.89
C ALA A 597 15.68 -20.97 14.31
N LYS A 598 15.70 -19.64 14.31
CA LYS A 598 16.85 -18.82 13.87
C LYS A 598 18.10 -19.09 14.70
N VAL A 599 17.97 -19.15 16.03
CA VAL A 599 19.09 -19.45 16.95
C VAL A 599 19.67 -20.83 16.65
N ASN A 600 18.82 -21.82 16.44
CA ASN A 600 19.27 -23.18 16.11
C ASN A 600 19.94 -23.26 14.72
N GLY A 601 19.45 -22.49 13.75
CA GLY A 601 20.06 -22.35 12.43
C GLY A 601 21.46 -21.73 12.47
N ALA A 602 21.71 -20.76 13.35
CA ALA A 602 23.03 -20.19 13.58
C ALA A 602 23.99 -21.22 14.16
N LYS A 603 23.59 -21.89 15.25
CA LYS A 603 24.40 -22.96 15.87
C LYS A 603 24.79 -24.07 14.89
N ASN A 604 23.88 -24.44 13.99
CA ASN A 604 24.15 -25.45 12.95
C ASN A 604 25.20 -24.97 11.93
N ARG A 605 25.26 -23.68 11.62
CA ARG A 605 26.31 -23.14 10.75
C ARG A 605 27.67 -23.16 11.42
N ASP A 606 27.74 -22.72 12.67
CA ASP A 606 28.97 -22.70 13.43
C ASP A 606 29.59 -24.12 13.56
N LEU A 607 28.75 -25.08 13.88
CA LEU A 607 29.18 -26.50 13.97
C LEU A 607 29.67 -27.08 12.64
N LYS A 608 29.05 -26.67 11.51
CA LYS A 608 29.55 -27.08 10.19
C LYS A 608 30.93 -26.50 9.87
N GLN A 609 31.21 -25.27 10.30
CA GLN A 609 32.53 -24.66 10.14
C GLN A 609 33.58 -25.36 10.98
N GLU A 610 33.29 -25.67 12.26
CA GLU A 610 34.20 -26.43 13.13
C GLU A 610 34.57 -27.80 12.50
N ILE A 611 33.59 -28.52 11.98
CA ILE A 611 33.82 -29.80 11.30
C ILE A 611 34.72 -29.65 10.07
N THR A 612 34.51 -28.58 9.30
CA THR A 612 35.36 -28.34 8.12
C THR A 612 36.81 -28.07 8.52
N ILE A 613 37.01 -27.26 9.57
CA ILE A 613 38.37 -26.99 10.12
C ILE A 613 39.04 -28.29 10.60
N HIS A 614 38.32 -29.12 11.35
CA HIS A 614 38.87 -30.39 11.84
C HIS A 614 39.22 -31.36 10.70
N ASN A 615 38.41 -31.43 9.66
CA ASN A 615 38.70 -32.26 8.48
C ASN A 615 39.94 -31.79 7.72
N VAL A 616 40.16 -30.45 7.63
CA VAL A 616 41.40 -29.91 7.03
C VAL A 616 42.60 -30.24 7.88
N THR A 617 42.52 -30.08 9.20
CA THR A 617 43.59 -30.42 10.13
C THR A 617 43.97 -31.89 10.05
N ILE A 618 43.00 -32.81 9.96
CA ILE A 618 43.23 -34.23 9.79
C ILE A 618 43.95 -34.56 8.46
N ALA A 619 43.61 -33.84 7.39
CA ALA A 619 44.23 -34.00 6.08
C ALA A 619 45.70 -33.49 6.02
N GLU A 620 46.04 -32.50 6.83
CA GLU A 620 47.40 -31.93 6.94
C GLU A 620 48.35 -32.77 7.80
N PHE A 621 47.83 -33.62 8.68
CA PHE A 621 48.69 -34.57 9.43
C PHE A 621 49.17 -35.67 8.49
N GLY A 622 50.44 -35.60 8.14
CA GLY A 622 51.13 -36.70 7.46
C GLY A 622 51.02 -38.00 8.29
N LYS A 623 51.07 -39.18 7.66
CA LYS A 623 50.77 -40.48 8.20
C LYS A 623 51.87 -41.08 9.15
N PRO A 624 51.93 -40.77 10.42
CA PRO A 624 52.40 -41.71 11.43
C PRO A 624 51.17 -42.54 11.90
N ASP A 625 51.29 -43.81 11.89
CA ASP A 625 50.19 -44.76 12.17
C ASP A 625 49.50 -44.52 13.53
N GLU A 626 50.23 -44.06 14.55
CA GLU A 626 49.70 -43.79 15.89
C GLU A 626 48.91 -42.47 15.94
N GLU A 627 49.34 -41.40 15.27
CA GLU A 627 48.62 -40.15 15.17
C GLU A 627 47.38 -40.29 14.27
N LEU A 628 47.46 -41.12 13.23
CA LEU A 628 46.34 -41.44 12.36
C LEU A 628 45.23 -42.17 13.11
N GLU A 629 45.54 -43.14 13.97
CA GLU A 629 44.54 -43.85 14.77
C GLU A 629 43.93 -42.94 15.86
N ALA A 630 44.72 -42.05 16.46
CA ALA A 630 44.20 -41.02 17.36
C ALA A 630 43.24 -40.03 16.64
N CYS A 631 43.66 -39.52 15.47
CA CYS A 631 42.83 -38.66 14.63
C CYS A 631 41.59 -39.36 14.09
N LYS A 632 41.67 -40.65 13.72
CA LYS A 632 40.50 -41.45 13.33
C LYS A 632 39.52 -41.64 14.49
N THR A 633 40.04 -41.83 15.71
CA THR A 633 39.19 -41.95 16.90
C THR A 633 38.48 -40.63 17.20
N GLU A 634 39.23 -39.53 17.13
CA GLU A 634 38.65 -38.17 17.32
C GLU A 634 37.64 -37.82 16.22
N LEU A 635 37.94 -38.18 14.95
CA LEU A 635 37.00 -38.00 13.83
C LEU A 635 35.73 -38.81 14.04
N ALA A 636 35.85 -40.07 14.44
CA ALA A 636 34.71 -40.93 14.70
C ALA A 636 33.84 -40.40 15.84
N GLU A 637 34.44 -39.84 16.89
CA GLU A 637 33.69 -39.15 17.96
C GLU A 637 33.00 -37.87 17.46
N GLN A 638 33.69 -37.11 16.62
CA GLN A 638 33.14 -35.91 16.04
C GLN A 638 32.05 -36.20 15.00
N GLU A 639 32.22 -37.24 14.18
CA GLU A 639 31.19 -37.73 13.27
C GLU A 639 29.96 -38.23 14.02
N ALA A 640 30.14 -38.95 15.12
CA ALA A 640 29.06 -39.38 15.99
C ALA A 640 28.33 -38.17 16.61
N ARG A 641 29.10 -37.18 17.08
CA ARG A 641 28.54 -35.90 17.57
C ARG A 641 27.82 -35.13 16.46
N LEU A 642 28.43 -35.08 15.27
CA LEU A 642 27.80 -34.45 14.09
C LEU A 642 26.49 -35.16 13.75
N GLN A 643 26.54 -36.50 13.67
CA GLN A 643 25.34 -37.28 13.34
C GLN A 643 24.23 -37.07 14.38
N ALA A 644 24.60 -37.00 15.66
CA ALA A 644 23.65 -36.66 16.72
C ALA A 644 23.06 -35.24 16.52
N LYS A 645 23.92 -34.27 16.15
CA LYS A 645 23.49 -32.89 15.89
C LYS A 645 22.70 -32.74 14.58
N ILE A 646 23.07 -33.51 13.54
CA ILE A 646 22.30 -33.60 12.30
C ILE A 646 20.90 -34.17 12.59
N ASN A 647 20.83 -35.22 13.38
CA ASN A 647 19.56 -35.82 13.79
C ASN A 647 18.72 -34.80 14.61
N GLU A 648 19.37 -34.08 15.52
CA GLU A 648 18.72 -32.99 16.28
C GLU A 648 18.24 -31.83 15.35
N ARG A 649 19.09 -31.43 14.38
CA ARG A 649 18.74 -30.44 13.37
C ARG A 649 17.54 -30.89 12.53
N ASP A 650 17.59 -32.14 12.07
CA ASP A 650 16.55 -32.64 11.16
C ASP A 650 15.22 -32.83 11.91
N GLN A 651 15.27 -33.19 13.20
CA GLN A 651 14.11 -33.14 14.08
C GLN A 651 13.57 -31.69 14.24
N LYS A 652 14.48 -30.73 14.47
CA LYS A 652 14.11 -29.32 14.60
C LYS A 652 13.58 -28.73 13.28
N LYS A 653 14.15 -29.13 12.12
CA LYS A 653 13.61 -28.77 10.79
C LYS A 653 12.19 -29.30 10.58
N LEU A 654 11.94 -30.54 10.99
CA LEU A 654 10.61 -31.12 10.86
C LEU A 654 9.58 -30.38 11.74
N ILE A 655 10.00 -30.03 12.98
CA ILE A 655 9.18 -29.21 13.88
C ILE A 655 8.90 -27.84 13.26
N LEU A 656 9.93 -27.18 12.70
CA LEU A 656 9.81 -25.88 12.06
C LEU A 656 8.87 -25.93 10.84
N SER A 657 9.04 -26.94 9.98
CA SER A 657 8.15 -27.17 8.84
C SER A 657 6.70 -27.31 9.27
N ASN A 658 6.45 -28.11 10.29
CA ASN A 658 5.12 -28.32 10.83
C ASN A 658 4.55 -27.03 11.48
N GLN A 659 5.42 -26.23 12.12
CA GLN A 659 5.04 -24.93 12.68
C GLN A 659 4.73 -23.90 11.58
N GLN A 660 5.52 -23.88 10.50
CA GLN A 660 5.25 -23.02 9.33
C GLN A 660 3.95 -23.40 8.65
N GLU A 661 3.69 -24.70 8.50
CA GLU A 661 2.41 -25.16 7.99
C GLU A 661 1.25 -24.78 8.92
N ALA A 662 1.43 -24.92 10.24
CA ALA A 662 0.44 -24.52 11.22
C ALA A 662 0.17 -23.00 11.17
N ALA A 663 1.22 -22.19 11.01
CA ALA A 663 1.10 -20.74 10.84
C ALA A 663 0.34 -20.36 9.57
N GLU A 664 0.65 -21.04 8.43
CA GLU A 664 -0.08 -20.81 7.16
C GLU A 664 -1.56 -21.21 7.27
N ARG A 665 -1.86 -22.32 7.92
CA ARG A 665 -3.24 -22.76 8.11
C ARG A 665 -4.00 -21.83 9.05
N ARG A 666 -3.33 -21.34 10.10
CA ARG A 666 -3.88 -20.31 10.98
C ARG A 666 -4.19 -19.03 10.22
N LYS A 667 -3.28 -18.57 9.35
CA LYS A 667 -3.50 -17.41 8.48
C LYS A 667 -4.75 -17.59 7.60
N LYS A 668 -4.93 -18.80 7.06
CA LYS A 668 -6.13 -19.15 6.29
C LYS A 668 -7.39 -19.24 7.14
N ALA A 669 -7.29 -19.83 8.35
CA ALA A 669 -8.40 -19.88 9.29
C ALA A 669 -8.83 -18.48 9.75
N LEU A 670 -7.86 -17.60 10.01
CA LEU A 670 -8.12 -16.21 10.37
C LEU A 670 -8.85 -15.45 9.25
N ALA A 671 -8.41 -15.65 7.99
CA ALA A 671 -9.10 -15.09 6.83
C ALA A 671 -10.55 -15.61 6.70
N ALA A 672 -10.75 -16.88 7.00
CA ALA A 672 -12.09 -17.48 7.00
C ALA A 672 -12.98 -16.92 8.13
N VAL A 673 -12.40 -16.73 9.33
CA VAL A 673 -13.11 -16.08 10.46
C VAL A 673 -13.50 -14.66 10.10
N THR A 674 -12.59 -13.91 9.47
CA THR A 674 -12.88 -12.55 8.99
C THR A 674 -14.05 -12.54 8.01
N THR A 675 -14.06 -13.50 7.07
CA THR A 675 -15.15 -13.65 6.10
C THR A 675 -16.48 -14.04 6.76
N LEU A 676 -16.44 -14.92 7.77
CA LEU A 676 -17.61 -15.32 8.53
C LEU A 676 -18.14 -14.18 9.40
N GLN A 677 -17.26 -13.39 10.02
CA GLN A 677 -17.65 -12.22 10.77
C GLN A 677 -18.28 -11.14 9.89
N ALA A 678 -17.72 -10.90 8.70
CA ALA A 678 -18.36 -10.01 7.73
C ALA A 678 -19.77 -10.52 7.35
N LYS A 679 -19.91 -11.83 7.13
CA LYS A 679 -21.23 -12.45 6.87
C LYS A 679 -22.16 -12.36 8.08
N LYS A 680 -21.65 -12.52 9.31
CA LYS A 680 -22.41 -12.36 10.54
C LYS A 680 -22.90 -10.93 10.70
N THR A 681 -22.01 -9.95 10.50
CA THR A 681 -22.37 -8.52 10.56
C THR A 681 -23.44 -8.17 9.53
N ILE A 682 -23.32 -8.69 8.29
CA ILE A 682 -24.35 -8.52 7.25
C ILE A 682 -25.67 -9.20 7.67
N ALA A 683 -25.60 -10.40 8.25
CA ALA A 683 -26.78 -11.11 8.74
C ALA A 683 -27.44 -10.39 9.92
N GLU A 684 -26.64 -9.82 10.83
CA GLU A 684 -27.11 -9.01 11.94
C GLU A 684 -27.72 -7.69 11.47
N GLN A 685 -27.11 -7.04 10.48
CA GLN A 685 -27.68 -5.86 9.82
C GLN A 685 -28.99 -6.19 9.09
N ASN A 686 -29.03 -7.30 8.35
CA ASN A 686 -30.24 -7.76 7.69
C ASN A 686 -31.34 -8.11 8.70
N ARG A 687 -30.98 -8.72 9.85
CA ARG A 687 -31.91 -9.02 10.93
C ARG A 687 -32.43 -7.75 11.61
N ALA A 688 -31.54 -6.77 11.84
CA ALA A 688 -31.92 -5.45 12.35
C ALA A 688 -32.84 -4.71 11.37
N THR A 689 -32.55 -4.80 10.06
CA THR A 689 -33.40 -4.25 9.01
C THR A 689 -34.76 -4.95 8.93
N GLN A 690 -34.78 -6.29 9.05
CA GLN A 690 -36.03 -7.04 9.13
C GLN A 690 -36.84 -6.73 10.41
N GLN A 691 -36.16 -6.56 11.53
CA GLN A 691 -36.81 -6.12 12.77
C GLN A 691 -37.34 -4.69 12.65
N ALA A 692 -36.56 -3.79 12.03
CA ALA A 692 -37.03 -2.44 11.75
C ALA A 692 -38.23 -2.42 10.81
N LEU A 693 -38.24 -3.29 9.78
CA LEU A 693 -39.36 -3.48 8.88
C LEU A 693 -40.58 -4.11 9.59
N GLN A 694 -40.38 -5.02 10.56
CA GLN A 694 -41.46 -5.55 11.38
C GLN A 694 -42.09 -4.49 12.30
N TRP A 695 -41.28 -3.54 12.80
CA TRP A 695 -41.78 -2.41 13.60
C TRP A 695 -42.46 -1.33 12.75
N SER A 696 -42.16 -1.25 11.44
CA SER A 696 -42.82 -0.32 10.51
C SER A 696 -44.17 -0.85 9.98
N PHE A 697 -44.55 -2.10 10.28
CA PHE A 697 -45.82 -2.74 9.86
C PHE A 697 -46.77 -3.01 11.03
N LEU A 698 -46.58 -2.44 12.23
CA LEU A 698 -47.65 -2.41 13.20
C LEU A 698 -48.58 -1.23 12.90
N PRO A 699 -49.78 -1.50 12.47
CA PRO A 699 -50.70 -0.43 12.11
C PRO A 699 -51.25 0.27 13.35
N VAL A 700 -51.43 1.53 13.19
CA VAL A 700 -52.41 2.32 13.89
C VAL A 700 -53.73 1.54 13.98
N MET A 701 -54.01 0.93 15.15
CA MET A 701 -55.36 0.64 15.62
C MET A 701 -55.33 0.79 17.16
N LEU A 702 -55.58 1.99 17.59
CA LEU A 702 -56.53 2.34 18.68
C LEU A 702 -56.54 3.85 18.77
#